data_60aa1d143fba3edeaa3d707992d71f75
#
_entry.id   60aa1d143fba3edeaa3d707992d71f75
#
_cell.length_a   1.000
_cell.length_b   1.000
_cell.length_c   1.000
_cell.angle_alpha   90.00
_cell.angle_beta   90.00
_cell.angle_gamma   90.00
#
_symmetry.space_group_name_H-M   'P 1'
#
loop_
_entity.id
_entity.type
_entity.pdbx_description
1 polymer ?
#
loop_
_entity_poly.entity_id
_entity_poly.type
_entity_poly.pdbx_seq_one_letter_code
_entity_poly.pdbx_strand_id
1 'polypeptide(L)'
;MLICGGVRAGRDSCTDEGGERMGRYVLGFQEIDQTQIAIVGGKGAHLGELSRIAGIRVPAGFCVTTDAFRRSMADAPSIDDRLDRLSRLRPDAREAIHTLSTEIRRMLEEIAIPDDLAAAITREIARLGEQAAYAVRSSATAEDLPTASFAGQQDTYLNVVGQEAILQHISRCWASLFTERAVSYRLRNGIDHGKVQMAVVVQRMVFPQAAGILFTADPVTGNRKVISVEASFGLGEALVSGLVNADVYKVRGGEIVARAVGTKQLAILPSPTGGTQAQAIEPERQEQPALTDTQIVRLAGLGRRIEAHFGRPQDIEWCLVDDDFQIVQSRSITTLFPIPTADDGENHVYVSVGHQQMMTDPIKPLGLSMWQLTTPRPMAEAGGRLFVDVTQILASSASRAGLVEALGKSDPLIGDALQIVLDRGDFIRSVPDDGPAWMPPGSDATVPIETDPAIVAELIERSQSSIEALKRDIRGKFGAALLDFILTDIPARRRVQFDPRSMQVIMAGMEATWWLNDQLAAWLGEKNAADTLTQSVPNNVTSEMGLALLDVADVIRPYPGVVAFLEQVEDEGFLDELPKLVGGAEARDAIRVWLDKYGMRCVGEIDITRPRWSERPTTLLPLILGNIKNFEPGAGARRFEQGRQEAQKKEQELLERLRTLPDGERKAEEAKRMIDRVRTFIGYREYPKYGMISRYFVYKQALLEEAERLVQAQVLREREDIFYLRFQELQDVVRTNRVDDQLIRQRKDAFKSYGALTPPRVLTSDGEAITGAYRRDNAPAGALVGLAVSAGTVEGRARVILDIAEANLEAGDILVTAYTDPSWTPLFVAIAGLVTEVGGLMTHGAVIAREYGLPAVVGVEQATRLIRDGQQIRVHGTAGYIEILT
;
A
#
# COMPACT_ATOMS: atom_id res chain seq x y z
N MET A 1 32.53 42.35 15.51
CA MET A 1 33.99 42.26 15.59
C MET A 1 34.33 40.98 14.82
N LEU A 2 34.40 41.10 13.48
CA LEU A 2 35.62 41.08 12.65
C LEU A 2 36.61 39.98 13.03
N ILE A 3 36.77 38.97 12.12
CA ILE A 3 37.91 38.89 11.22
C ILE A 3 37.59 37.92 10.05
N CYS A 4 37.73 38.43 8.82
CA CYS A 4 37.77 37.74 7.55
C CYS A 4 39.09 37.00 7.39
N GLY A 5 39.06 35.76 6.80
CA GLY A 5 40.22 35.10 6.24
C GLY A 5 39.83 34.48 4.91
N GLY A 6 40.07 35.22 3.83
CA GLY A 6 39.89 34.74 2.45
C GLY A 6 41.04 33.79 2.05
N VAL A 7 40.67 32.69 1.38
CA VAL A 7 41.63 31.91 0.56
C VAL A 7 41.17 32.02 -0.89
N ARG A 8 42.10 32.48 -1.72
CA ARG A 8 41.97 32.78 -3.14
C ARG A 8 41.76 31.47 -3.93
N ALA A 9 40.77 31.53 -4.81
CA ALA A 9 40.64 30.60 -5.94
C ALA A 9 41.83 30.77 -6.91
N GLY A 10 42.55 29.68 -7.15
CA GLY A 10 43.43 29.57 -8.30
C GLY A 10 42.59 29.16 -9.51
N ARG A 11 42.37 30.08 -10.42
CA ARG A 11 41.96 29.82 -11.80
C ARG A 11 43.20 29.39 -12.59
N ASP A 12 43.23 28.15 -13.01
CA ASP A 12 43.99 27.77 -14.21
C ASP A 12 43.00 27.49 -15.32
N SER A 13 42.85 28.50 -16.16
CA SER A 13 42.16 28.46 -17.44
C SER A 13 43.14 27.89 -18.47
N CYS A 14 42.96 26.65 -18.90
CA CYS A 14 43.36 26.21 -20.21
C CYS A 14 42.12 26.02 -21.06
N THR A 15 41.81 27.02 -21.85
CA THR A 15 40.93 26.95 -23.01
C THR A 15 41.65 26.21 -24.11
N ASP A 16 41.20 24.99 -24.43
CA ASP A 16 41.45 24.39 -25.73
C ASP A 16 40.10 24.29 -26.45
N GLU A 17 39.99 25.01 -27.55
CA GLU A 17 38.83 25.06 -28.39
C GLU A 17 38.69 23.75 -29.17
N GLY A 18 37.52 23.06 -29.09
CA GLY A 18 37.10 22.06 -30.10
C GLY A 18 37.32 20.59 -29.74
N GLY A 19 37.37 20.19 -28.49
CA GLY A 19 37.32 18.77 -28.09
C GLY A 19 35.99 18.40 -27.46
N GLU A 20 35.19 17.52 -28.09
CA GLU A 20 34.15 16.74 -27.41
C GLU A 20 34.81 16.19 -26.12
N ARG A 21 34.17 16.39 -24.98
CA ARG A 21 34.58 15.76 -23.71
C ARG A 21 34.49 14.26 -23.93
N MET A 22 35.62 13.61 -24.27
CA MET A 22 35.74 12.16 -24.31
C MET A 22 35.32 11.64 -22.94
N GLY A 23 34.15 10.97 -22.87
CA GLY A 23 33.66 10.34 -21.68
C GLY A 23 34.69 9.37 -21.12
N ARG A 24 34.85 9.32 -19.83
CA ARG A 24 35.74 8.39 -19.16
C ARG A 24 35.08 7.01 -19.11
N TYR A 25 35.52 6.08 -19.98
CA TYR A 25 34.90 4.77 -20.18
C TYR A 25 35.04 3.79 -19.02
N VAL A 26 36.07 3.95 -18.19
CA VAL A 26 36.36 3.05 -17.06
C VAL A 26 36.72 3.88 -15.84
N LEU A 27 36.19 3.53 -14.68
CA LEU A 27 36.44 4.14 -13.37
C LEU A 27 36.76 3.06 -12.33
N GLY A 28 37.89 3.17 -11.63
CA GLY A 28 38.18 2.34 -10.46
C GLY A 28 37.25 2.68 -9.27
N PHE A 29 36.96 1.72 -8.39
CA PHE A 29 36.03 1.96 -7.25
C PHE A 29 36.44 3.15 -6.38
N GLN A 30 37.73 3.43 -6.21
CA GLN A 30 38.24 4.57 -5.44
C GLN A 30 37.92 5.94 -6.06
N GLU A 31 37.53 5.96 -7.33
CA GLU A 31 37.20 7.16 -8.09
C GLU A 31 35.72 7.44 -8.13
N ILE A 32 34.92 6.51 -7.56
CA ILE A 32 33.47 6.50 -7.61
C ILE A 32 32.89 6.91 -6.24
N ASP A 33 31.81 7.71 -6.26
CA ASP A 33 30.98 8.02 -5.10
C ASP A 33 29.48 7.85 -5.42
N GLN A 34 28.65 7.98 -4.37
CA GLN A 34 27.20 7.78 -4.50
C GLN A 34 26.49 8.81 -5.40
N THR A 35 27.14 9.93 -5.78
CA THR A 35 26.53 10.94 -6.67
C THR A 35 26.61 10.55 -8.15
N GLN A 36 27.42 9.53 -8.48
CA GLN A 36 27.72 9.13 -9.85
C GLN A 36 26.84 8.00 -10.40
N ILE A 37 25.66 7.77 -9.81
CA ILE A 37 24.70 6.72 -10.23
C ILE A 37 24.39 6.81 -11.73
N ALA A 38 24.26 8.00 -12.30
CA ALA A 38 24.01 8.18 -13.73
C ALA A 38 25.17 7.67 -14.63
N ILE A 39 26.38 7.53 -14.08
CA ILE A 39 27.59 7.14 -14.81
C ILE A 39 27.94 5.67 -14.59
N VAL A 40 27.78 5.16 -13.35
CA VAL A 40 28.25 3.82 -12.99
C VAL A 40 27.13 2.88 -12.54
N GLY A 41 25.85 3.33 -12.58
CA GLY A 41 24.71 2.59 -12.08
C GLY A 41 24.68 2.45 -10.55
N GLY A 42 23.62 1.87 -10.01
CA GLY A 42 23.41 1.74 -8.56
C GLY A 42 24.48 0.89 -7.87
N LYS A 43 24.75 -0.33 -8.39
CA LYS A 43 25.77 -1.22 -7.80
C LYS A 43 27.17 -0.60 -7.81
N GLY A 44 27.54 0.04 -8.94
CA GLY A 44 28.84 0.69 -9.07
C GLY A 44 29.03 1.83 -8.07
N ALA A 45 28.03 2.69 -7.93
CA ALA A 45 28.06 3.81 -7.00
C ALA A 45 28.15 3.35 -5.54
N HIS A 46 27.37 2.32 -5.15
CA HIS A 46 27.43 1.77 -3.79
C HIS A 46 28.76 1.08 -3.48
N LEU A 47 29.34 0.31 -4.44
CA LEU A 47 30.66 -0.32 -4.24
C LEU A 47 31.77 0.71 -4.12
N GLY A 48 31.74 1.78 -4.93
CA GLY A 48 32.64 2.89 -4.80
C GLY A 48 32.56 3.56 -3.43
N GLU A 49 31.37 3.86 -2.96
CA GLU A 49 31.14 4.46 -1.64
C GLU A 49 31.60 3.54 -0.50
N LEU A 50 31.25 2.24 -0.54
CA LEU A 50 31.68 1.22 0.43
C LEU A 50 33.21 1.16 0.55
N SER A 51 33.95 1.29 -0.58
CA SER A 51 35.39 1.24 -0.60
C SER A 51 36.08 2.39 0.14
N ARG A 52 35.32 3.46 0.45
CA ARG A 52 35.78 4.64 1.20
C ARG A 52 35.54 4.54 2.70
N ILE A 53 34.72 3.58 3.14
CA ILE A 53 34.42 3.41 4.58
C ILE A 53 35.62 2.75 5.25
N ALA A 54 36.23 3.45 6.20
CA ALA A 54 37.39 2.94 6.94
C ALA A 54 37.07 1.59 7.61
N GLY A 55 37.88 0.55 7.34
CA GLY A 55 37.74 -0.79 7.92
C GLY A 55 36.59 -1.63 7.33
N ILE A 56 35.97 -1.23 6.22
CA ILE A 56 35.18 -2.07 5.35
C ILE A 56 36.08 -2.55 4.21
N ARG A 57 36.13 -3.86 3.99
CA ARG A 57 36.91 -4.46 2.90
C ARG A 57 35.99 -4.75 1.72
N VAL A 58 36.29 -4.16 0.57
CA VAL A 58 35.61 -4.39 -0.70
C VAL A 58 36.62 -5.00 -1.66
N PRO A 59 36.34 -6.12 -2.34
CA PRO A 59 37.23 -6.66 -3.36
C PRO A 59 37.50 -5.63 -4.45
N ALA A 60 38.76 -5.52 -4.89
CA ALA A 60 39.15 -4.53 -5.88
C ALA A 60 38.39 -4.72 -7.21
N GLY A 61 38.13 -3.62 -7.91
CA GLY A 61 37.39 -3.64 -9.16
C GLY A 61 37.27 -2.26 -9.81
N PHE A 62 36.56 -2.25 -10.92
CA PHE A 62 36.25 -1.05 -11.69
C PHE A 62 34.87 -1.13 -12.30
N CYS A 63 34.35 0.00 -12.75
CA CYS A 63 33.10 0.09 -13.51
C CYS A 63 33.39 0.49 -14.95
N VAL A 64 32.79 -0.22 -15.89
CA VAL A 64 32.62 0.21 -17.27
C VAL A 64 31.38 1.11 -17.29
N THR A 65 31.53 2.36 -17.70
CA THR A 65 30.56 3.42 -17.51
C THR A 65 29.39 3.38 -18.49
N THR A 66 28.34 4.16 -18.22
CA THR A 66 27.23 4.37 -19.18
C THR A 66 27.68 5.08 -20.44
N ASP A 67 28.78 5.85 -20.41
CA ASP A 67 29.39 6.44 -21.62
C ASP A 67 29.96 5.34 -22.54
N ALA A 68 30.56 4.29 -21.95
CA ALA A 68 31.03 3.13 -22.72
C ALA A 68 29.86 2.37 -23.36
N PHE A 69 28.77 2.21 -22.63
CA PHE A 69 27.52 1.63 -23.17
C PHE A 69 27.01 2.44 -24.36
N ARG A 70 26.84 3.75 -24.19
CA ARG A 70 26.40 4.64 -25.27
C ARG A 70 27.32 4.59 -26.50
N ARG A 71 28.64 4.57 -26.27
CA ARG A 71 29.63 4.44 -27.35
C ARG A 71 29.46 3.13 -28.12
N SER A 72 29.27 2.01 -27.44
CA SER A 72 29.01 0.71 -28.07
C SER A 72 27.66 0.65 -28.78
N MET A 73 26.62 1.25 -28.21
CA MET A 73 25.27 1.32 -28.80
C MET A 73 25.22 2.19 -30.06
N ALA A 74 26.09 3.20 -30.19
CA ALA A 74 26.13 4.07 -31.37
C ALA A 74 26.45 3.30 -32.67
N ASP A 75 27.11 2.14 -32.53
CA ASP A 75 27.45 1.27 -33.66
C ASP A 75 26.38 0.18 -33.92
N ALA A 76 25.26 0.20 -33.15
CA ALA A 76 24.17 -0.77 -33.29
C ALA A 76 23.20 -0.40 -34.41
N PRO A 77 23.07 -1.18 -35.50
CA PRO A 77 22.21 -0.84 -36.61
C PRO A 77 20.72 -0.97 -36.21
N SER A 78 19.93 0.07 -36.50
CA SER A 78 18.47 0.09 -36.29
C SER A 78 18.01 -0.18 -34.86
N ILE A 79 18.81 0.16 -33.84
CA ILE A 79 18.44 -0.05 -32.44
C ILE A 79 17.26 0.86 -32.06
N ASP A 80 17.28 2.10 -32.50
CA ASP A 80 16.22 3.08 -32.20
C ASP A 80 14.84 2.63 -32.72
N ASP A 81 14.77 2.08 -33.93
CA ASP A 81 13.54 1.54 -34.50
C ASP A 81 12.97 0.39 -33.64
N ARG A 82 13.86 -0.46 -33.11
CA ARG A 82 13.43 -1.57 -32.23
C ARG A 82 12.97 -1.09 -30.87
N LEU A 83 13.65 -0.11 -30.28
CA LEU A 83 13.23 0.51 -29.03
C LEU A 83 11.90 1.22 -29.15
N ASP A 84 11.67 1.93 -30.29
CA ASP A 84 10.39 2.56 -30.59
C ASP A 84 9.26 1.53 -30.72
N ARG A 85 9.51 0.41 -31.42
CA ARG A 85 8.55 -0.70 -31.50
C ARG A 85 8.27 -1.29 -30.13
N LEU A 86 9.28 -1.51 -29.31
CA LEU A 86 9.17 -2.06 -27.96
C LEU A 86 8.33 -1.15 -27.05
N SER A 87 8.53 0.16 -27.15
CA SER A 87 7.82 1.18 -26.35
C SER A 87 6.31 1.27 -26.67
N ARG A 88 5.91 0.79 -27.85
CA ARG A 88 4.50 0.76 -28.28
C ARG A 88 3.76 -0.52 -27.88
N LEU A 89 4.46 -1.52 -27.33
CA LEU A 89 3.84 -2.76 -26.91
C LEU A 89 3.07 -2.57 -25.59
N ARG A 90 2.00 -3.31 -25.46
CA ARG A 90 1.28 -3.42 -24.19
C ARG A 90 1.99 -4.42 -23.26
N PRO A 91 1.92 -4.23 -21.95
CA PRO A 91 2.59 -5.12 -20.98
C PRO A 91 2.14 -6.59 -21.03
N ASP A 92 0.96 -6.87 -21.61
CA ASP A 92 0.37 -8.20 -21.78
C ASP A 92 0.75 -8.90 -23.10
N ALA A 93 1.41 -8.19 -24.03
CA ALA A 93 1.81 -8.70 -25.35
C ALA A 93 3.07 -9.60 -25.28
N ARG A 94 3.02 -10.69 -24.50
CA ARG A 94 4.17 -11.54 -24.13
C ARG A 94 4.99 -12.03 -25.32
N GLU A 95 4.35 -12.55 -26.36
CA GLU A 95 5.04 -13.10 -27.54
C GLU A 95 5.80 -12.03 -28.33
N ALA A 96 5.20 -10.85 -28.51
CA ALA A 96 5.87 -9.74 -29.17
C ALA A 96 7.05 -9.19 -28.34
N ILE A 97 6.89 -9.11 -27.02
CA ILE A 97 7.97 -8.73 -26.09
C ILE A 97 9.10 -9.74 -26.17
N HIS A 98 8.82 -11.03 -26.11
CA HIS A 98 9.82 -12.12 -26.22
C HIS A 98 10.62 -12.01 -27.51
N THR A 99 9.94 -11.85 -28.65
CA THR A 99 10.55 -11.78 -29.97
C THR A 99 11.49 -10.57 -30.08
N LEU A 100 10.99 -9.36 -29.79
CA LEU A 100 11.81 -8.14 -29.88
C LEU A 100 12.95 -8.12 -28.87
N SER A 101 12.72 -8.60 -27.63
CA SER A 101 13.76 -8.71 -26.62
C SER A 101 14.89 -9.64 -27.05
N THR A 102 14.54 -10.78 -27.66
CA THR A 102 15.53 -11.75 -28.18
C THR A 102 16.33 -11.15 -29.36
N GLU A 103 15.66 -10.45 -30.28
CA GLU A 103 16.34 -9.78 -31.41
C GLU A 103 17.32 -8.72 -30.93
N ILE A 104 16.92 -7.86 -29.98
CA ILE A 104 17.77 -6.80 -29.44
C ILE A 104 18.97 -7.41 -28.69
N ARG A 105 18.76 -8.39 -27.86
CA ARG A 105 19.84 -9.05 -27.08
C ARG A 105 20.87 -9.67 -28.00
N ARG A 106 20.44 -10.46 -29.01
CA ARG A 106 21.35 -11.08 -29.96
C ARG A 106 22.19 -10.05 -30.68
N MET A 107 21.55 -8.97 -31.15
CA MET A 107 22.26 -7.89 -31.82
C MET A 107 23.34 -7.26 -30.93
N LEU A 108 23.03 -7.00 -29.65
CA LEU A 108 23.98 -6.41 -28.69
C LEU A 108 25.13 -7.34 -28.35
N GLU A 109 24.90 -8.64 -28.30
CA GLU A 109 25.90 -9.66 -28.04
C GLU A 109 26.85 -9.87 -29.24
N GLU A 110 26.37 -9.59 -30.46
CA GLU A 110 27.16 -9.70 -31.72
C GLU A 110 27.98 -8.45 -32.04
N ILE A 111 27.70 -7.31 -31.40
CA ILE A 111 28.48 -6.07 -31.60
C ILE A 111 29.85 -6.19 -30.96
N ALA A 112 30.88 -6.00 -31.76
CA ALA A 112 32.27 -5.93 -31.25
C ALA A 112 32.46 -4.69 -30.39
N ILE A 113 33.06 -4.86 -29.21
CA ILE A 113 33.46 -3.73 -28.36
C ILE A 113 34.49 -2.88 -29.11
N PRO A 114 34.30 -1.56 -29.26
CA PRO A 114 35.25 -0.66 -29.95
C PRO A 114 36.65 -0.78 -29.35
N ASP A 115 37.68 -0.71 -30.22
CA ASP A 115 39.11 -0.94 -29.84
C ASP A 115 39.56 -0.01 -28.71
N ASP A 116 39.17 1.25 -28.73
CA ASP A 116 39.49 2.25 -27.71
C ASP A 116 38.92 1.87 -26.34
N LEU A 117 37.73 1.34 -26.34
CA LEU A 117 37.06 0.87 -25.15
C LEU A 117 37.63 -0.46 -24.64
N ALA A 118 37.89 -1.40 -25.56
CA ALA A 118 38.53 -2.67 -25.21
C ALA A 118 39.94 -2.44 -24.60
N ALA A 119 40.70 -1.52 -25.15
CA ALA A 119 42.00 -1.14 -24.61
C ALA A 119 41.94 -0.50 -23.23
N ALA A 120 40.90 0.33 -22.95
CA ALA A 120 40.68 0.92 -21.63
C ALA A 120 40.37 -0.16 -20.58
N ILE A 121 39.45 -1.10 -20.91
CA ILE A 121 39.09 -2.22 -20.04
C ILE A 121 40.26 -3.14 -19.76
N THR A 122 41.00 -3.54 -20.82
CA THR A 122 42.17 -4.42 -20.73
C THR A 122 43.26 -3.84 -19.84
N ARG A 123 43.46 -2.52 -19.88
CA ARG A 123 44.46 -1.84 -19.03
C ARG A 123 44.11 -1.97 -17.54
N GLU A 124 42.83 -1.88 -17.17
CA GLU A 124 42.38 -2.07 -15.78
C GLU A 124 42.49 -3.54 -15.36
N ILE A 125 42.17 -4.49 -16.24
CA ILE A 125 42.34 -5.92 -15.99
C ILE A 125 43.82 -6.22 -15.72
N ALA A 126 44.73 -5.68 -16.53
CA ALA A 126 46.19 -5.86 -16.36
C ALA A 126 46.63 -5.30 -14.99
N ARG A 127 46.13 -4.13 -14.59
CA ARG A 127 46.40 -3.53 -13.26
C ARG A 127 45.94 -4.39 -12.09
N LEU A 128 44.79 -5.05 -12.23
CA LEU A 128 44.18 -5.86 -11.16
C LEU A 128 44.64 -7.34 -11.18
N GLY A 129 45.18 -7.83 -12.30
CA GLY A 129 45.72 -9.19 -12.50
C GLY A 129 45.03 -9.91 -13.65
N GLU A 130 45.77 -10.14 -14.74
CA GLU A 130 45.26 -10.77 -15.97
C GLU A 130 44.73 -12.19 -15.79
N GLN A 131 45.35 -12.95 -14.89
CA GLN A 131 44.95 -14.33 -14.58
C GLN A 131 44.00 -14.45 -13.38
N ALA A 132 43.58 -13.33 -12.81
CA ALA A 132 42.61 -13.35 -11.71
C ALA A 132 41.21 -13.69 -12.25
N ALA A 133 40.39 -14.31 -11.40
CA ALA A 133 39.00 -14.49 -11.68
C ALA A 133 38.20 -13.24 -11.29
N TYR A 134 37.17 -12.94 -12.06
CA TYR A 134 36.31 -11.76 -11.85
C TYR A 134 34.82 -12.13 -11.80
N ALA A 135 34.08 -11.32 -11.05
CA ALA A 135 32.62 -11.24 -11.15
C ALA A 135 32.28 -10.08 -12.11
N VAL A 136 31.54 -10.35 -13.18
CA VAL A 136 31.06 -9.35 -14.15
C VAL A 136 29.56 -9.16 -13.91
N ARG A 137 29.15 -7.95 -13.48
CA ARG A 137 27.84 -7.70 -12.94
C ARG A 137 27.19 -6.46 -13.61
N SER A 138 25.97 -6.58 -14.05
CA SER A 138 25.18 -5.46 -14.54
C SER A 138 24.93 -4.42 -13.44
N SER A 139 24.95 -3.14 -13.81
CA SER A 139 24.71 -1.99 -12.94
C SER A 139 23.91 -0.94 -13.70
N ALA A 140 22.58 -1.06 -13.68
CA ALA A 140 21.70 -0.15 -14.41
C ALA A 140 21.48 1.16 -13.65
N THR A 141 21.24 2.24 -14.41
CA THR A 141 20.94 3.57 -13.85
C THR A 141 19.56 3.64 -13.19
N ALA A 142 18.68 2.69 -13.50
CA ALA A 142 17.30 2.62 -12.95
C ALA A 142 17.14 1.49 -11.92
N GLU A 143 18.22 0.85 -11.46
CA GLU A 143 18.15 -0.35 -10.61
C GLU A 143 17.59 -0.09 -9.20
N ASP A 144 17.94 1.06 -8.62
CA ASP A 144 17.58 1.48 -7.26
C ASP A 144 16.70 2.74 -7.27
N LEU A 145 15.64 2.74 -8.08
CA LEU A 145 14.66 3.82 -8.02
C LEU A 145 13.84 3.72 -6.74
N PRO A 146 13.48 4.85 -6.10
CA PRO A 146 12.68 4.86 -4.86
C PRO A 146 11.33 4.12 -4.98
N THR A 147 10.82 3.99 -6.21
CA THR A 147 9.51 3.41 -6.52
C THR A 147 9.58 2.01 -7.13
N ALA A 148 10.78 1.51 -7.41
CA ALA A 148 10.91 0.29 -8.20
C ALA A 148 12.27 -0.38 -7.95
N SER A 149 12.27 -1.66 -7.58
CA SER A 149 13.48 -2.48 -7.45
C SER A 149 13.61 -3.41 -8.64
N PHE A 150 14.72 -3.30 -9.36
CA PHE A 150 15.10 -4.22 -10.45
C PHE A 150 15.90 -5.44 -9.95
N ALA A 151 15.86 -5.75 -8.66
CA ALA A 151 16.61 -6.85 -8.08
C ALA A 151 16.33 -8.17 -8.83
N GLY A 152 17.40 -8.88 -9.22
CA GLY A 152 17.34 -10.19 -9.88
C GLY A 152 16.82 -10.18 -11.32
N GLN A 153 16.71 -9.02 -11.98
CA GLN A 153 16.22 -8.93 -13.36
C GLN A 153 17.34 -8.91 -14.42
N GLN A 154 18.59 -8.78 -13.99
CA GLN A 154 19.76 -8.61 -14.86
C GLN A 154 20.86 -9.60 -14.47
N ASP A 155 21.76 -9.88 -15.43
CA ASP A 155 22.69 -10.98 -15.33
C ASP A 155 23.93 -10.64 -14.47
N THR A 156 24.45 -11.65 -13.79
CA THR A 156 25.72 -11.66 -13.07
C THR A 156 26.49 -12.92 -13.50
N TYR A 157 27.75 -12.75 -13.85
CA TYR A 157 28.64 -13.84 -14.26
C TYR A 157 29.80 -13.93 -13.27
N LEU A 158 29.95 -15.08 -12.63
CA LEU A 158 30.96 -15.34 -11.61
C LEU A 158 32.10 -16.18 -12.18
N ASN A 159 33.29 -16.01 -11.61
CA ASN A 159 34.50 -16.77 -11.94
C ASN A 159 34.86 -16.69 -13.44
N VAL A 160 34.82 -15.46 -13.98
CA VAL A 160 35.22 -15.16 -15.35
C VAL A 160 36.71 -14.92 -15.38
N VAL A 161 37.44 -15.70 -16.19
CA VAL A 161 38.92 -15.64 -16.31
C VAL A 161 39.33 -15.32 -17.75
N GLY A 162 40.27 -14.38 -17.90
CA GLY A 162 40.81 -13.97 -19.19
C GLY A 162 40.12 -12.77 -19.82
N GLN A 163 40.89 -11.94 -20.53
CA GLN A 163 40.42 -10.66 -21.09
C GLN A 163 39.25 -10.82 -22.06
N GLU A 164 39.37 -11.77 -23.00
CA GLU A 164 38.31 -12.01 -24.00
C GLU A 164 37.01 -12.42 -23.39
N ALA A 165 37.03 -13.32 -22.37
CA ALA A 165 35.85 -13.73 -21.64
C ALA A 165 35.21 -12.57 -20.88
N ILE A 166 36.00 -11.69 -20.26
CA ILE A 166 35.48 -10.52 -19.55
C ILE A 166 34.83 -9.55 -20.54
N LEU A 167 35.42 -9.25 -21.69
CA LEU A 167 34.81 -8.41 -22.71
C LEU A 167 33.48 -9.02 -23.21
N GLN A 168 33.46 -10.31 -23.50
CA GLN A 168 32.22 -10.99 -23.90
C GLN A 168 31.14 -10.88 -22.83
N HIS A 169 31.44 -11.05 -21.55
CA HIS A 169 30.45 -10.94 -20.47
C HIS A 169 30.03 -9.49 -20.21
N ILE A 170 30.83 -8.49 -20.53
CA ILE A 170 30.41 -7.08 -20.52
C ILE A 170 29.32 -6.87 -21.58
N SER A 171 29.48 -7.36 -22.81
CA SER A 171 28.44 -7.29 -23.86
C SER A 171 27.17 -8.00 -23.45
N ARG A 172 27.28 -9.16 -22.81
CA ARG A 172 26.11 -9.89 -22.24
C ARG A 172 25.41 -9.11 -21.13
N CYS A 173 26.16 -8.45 -20.24
CA CYS A 173 25.56 -7.55 -19.22
C CYS A 173 24.78 -6.42 -19.86
N TRP A 174 25.30 -5.79 -20.94
CA TRP A 174 24.57 -4.78 -21.69
C TRP A 174 23.29 -5.33 -22.34
N ALA A 175 23.37 -6.52 -22.93
CA ALA A 175 22.22 -7.20 -23.51
C ALA A 175 21.16 -7.57 -22.47
N SER A 176 21.57 -7.85 -21.21
CA SER A 176 20.64 -8.18 -20.13
C SER A 176 19.66 -7.06 -19.77
N LEU A 177 19.93 -5.82 -20.16
CA LEU A 177 19.00 -4.70 -20.05
C LEU A 177 17.68 -4.97 -20.81
N PHE A 178 17.72 -5.81 -21.83
CA PHE A 178 16.59 -6.17 -22.69
C PHE A 178 16.12 -7.61 -22.47
N THR A 179 16.28 -8.17 -21.26
CA THR A 179 15.57 -9.41 -20.90
C THR A 179 14.07 -9.18 -20.88
N GLU A 180 13.28 -10.21 -21.19
CA GLU A 180 11.81 -10.13 -21.20
C GLU A 180 11.26 -9.58 -19.88
N ARG A 181 11.86 -10.00 -18.75
CA ARG A 181 11.50 -9.51 -17.41
C ARG A 181 11.76 -8.02 -17.26
N ALA A 182 12.94 -7.55 -17.66
CA ALA A 182 13.33 -6.14 -17.54
C ALA A 182 12.48 -5.24 -18.46
N VAL A 183 12.16 -5.71 -19.65
CA VAL A 183 11.27 -5.02 -20.61
C VAL A 183 9.85 -4.94 -20.08
N SER A 184 9.25 -6.09 -19.69
CA SER A 184 7.89 -6.13 -19.15
C SER A 184 7.74 -5.25 -17.91
N TYR A 185 8.77 -5.22 -17.06
CA TYR A 185 8.78 -4.36 -15.89
C TYR A 185 8.76 -2.86 -16.27
N ARG A 186 9.59 -2.44 -17.24
CA ARG A 186 9.61 -1.04 -17.69
C ARG A 186 8.29 -0.63 -18.35
N LEU A 187 7.70 -1.51 -19.18
CA LEU A 187 6.39 -1.26 -19.78
C LEU A 187 5.30 -1.05 -18.74
N ARG A 188 5.25 -1.90 -17.68
CA ARG A 188 4.27 -1.77 -16.58
C ARG A 188 4.43 -0.48 -15.78
N ASN A 189 5.67 0.01 -15.65
CA ASN A 189 5.98 1.20 -14.87
C ASN A 189 6.13 2.48 -15.71
N GLY A 190 5.81 2.45 -17.02
CA GLY A 190 5.91 3.61 -17.90
C GLY A 190 7.33 4.16 -18.05
N ILE A 191 8.36 3.32 -17.89
CA ILE A 191 9.77 3.71 -17.98
C ILE A 191 10.24 3.60 -19.43
N ASP A 192 10.70 4.72 -19.99
CA ASP A 192 11.22 4.82 -21.36
C ASP A 192 12.48 3.94 -21.53
N HIS A 193 12.43 3.03 -22.49
CA HIS A 193 13.53 2.09 -22.76
C HIS A 193 14.81 2.78 -23.22
N GLY A 194 14.73 3.90 -23.93
CA GLY A 194 15.89 4.68 -24.40
C GLY A 194 16.60 5.49 -23.31
N LYS A 195 15.93 5.75 -22.18
CA LYS A 195 16.49 6.51 -21.05
C LYS A 195 17.25 5.68 -20.03
N VAL A 196 17.06 4.36 -20.03
CA VAL A 196 17.75 3.47 -19.10
C VAL A 196 19.07 3.03 -19.71
N GLN A 197 20.16 3.23 -18.96
CA GLN A 197 21.52 2.90 -19.38
C GLN A 197 22.13 1.85 -18.45
N MET A 198 23.14 1.13 -18.99
CA MET A 198 23.80 0.02 -18.29
C MET A 198 25.29 0.29 -18.13
N ALA A 199 25.74 0.46 -16.91
CA ALA A 199 27.13 0.29 -16.55
C ALA A 199 27.41 -1.19 -16.18
N VAL A 200 28.68 -1.59 -16.15
CA VAL A 200 29.07 -2.95 -15.77
C VAL A 200 30.16 -2.89 -14.71
N VAL A 201 29.92 -3.58 -13.59
CA VAL A 201 30.89 -3.76 -12.52
C VAL A 201 31.77 -4.98 -12.86
N VAL A 202 33.08 -4.80 -12.90
CA VAL A 202 34.07 -5.87 -13.00
C VAL A 202 34.86 -5.91 -11.70
N GLN A 203 34.56 -6.91 -10.85
CA GLN A 203 35.09 -7.01 -9.48
C GLN A 203 35.90 -8.29 -9.33
N ARG A 204 37.07 -8.21 -8.69
CA ARG A 204 37.91 -9.38 -8.40
C ARG A 204 37.11 -10.39 -7.57
N MET A 205 37.13 -11.63 -8.03
CA MET A 205 36.40 -12.74 -7.39
C MET A 205 36.98 -13.07 -6.02
N VAL A 206 36.09 -13.39 -5.10
CA VAL A 206 36.41 -13.91 -3.75
C VAL A 206 35.97 -15.37 -3.68
N PHE A 207 36.83 -16.20 -3.08
CA PHE A 207 36.59 -17.63 -2.88
C PHE A 207 36.36 -17.91 -1.38
N PRO A 208 35.14 -17.77 -0.90
CA PRO A 208 34.85 -17.78 0.53
C PRO A 208 34.65 -19.19 1.09
N GLN A 209 34.93 -19.34 2.38
CA GLN A 209 34.50 -20.51 3.16
C GLN A 209 32.99 -20.45 3.47
N ALA A 210 32.47 -19.25 3.71
CA ALA A 210 31.05 -18.98 3.90
C ALA A 210 30.70 -17.62 3.27
N ALA A 211 29.48 -17.50 2.80
CA ALA A 211 28.93 -16.26 2.26
C ALA A 211 27.45 -16.13 2.64
N GLY A 212 26.91 -14.94 2.50
CA GLY A 212 25.50 -14.73 2.82
C GLY A 212 25.02 -13.29 2.66
N ILE A 213 23.90 -13.05 3.29
CA ILE A 213 23.21 -11.75 3.30
C ILE A 213 23.12 -11.25 4.74
N LEU A 214 23.27 -9.97 4.94
CA LEU A 214 23.01 -9.28 6.20
C LEU A 214 22.01 -8.15 5.97
N PHE A 215 20.88 -8.20 6.68
CA PHE A 215 19.91 -7.11 6.73
C PHE A 215 20.12 -6.33 8.02
N THR A 216 20.34 -5.02 7.94
CA THR A 216 20.50 -4.19 9.14
C THR A 216 19.18 -3.82 9.82
N ALA A 217 18.04 -4.17 9.23
CA ALA A 217 16.73 -4.26 9.86
C ALA A 217 16.17 -5.64 9.58
N ASP A 218 15.37 -6.19 10.47
CA ASP A 218 14.75 -7.50 10.27
C ASP A 218 13.84 -7.48 9.03
N PRO A 219 14.10 -8.30 7.99
CA PRO A 219 13.34 -8.26 6.74
C PRO A 219 11.89 -8.77 6.89
N VAL A 220 11.57 -9.52 7.94
CA VAL A 220 10.25 -10.07 8.20
C VAL A 220 9.40 -9.10 9.02
N THR A 221 9.92 -8.62 10.13
CA THR A 221 9.17 -7.76 11.06
C THR A 221 9.40 -6.26 10.81
N GLY A 222 10.45 -5.90 10.11
CA GLY A 222 10.85 -4.50 9.90
C GLY A 222 11.60 -3.87 11.09
N ASN A 223 11.86 -4.61 12.17
CA ASN A 223 12.51 -4.08 13.39
C ASN A 223 13.92 -3.55 13.09
N ARG A 224 14.14 -2.23 13.33
CA ARG A 224 15.40 -1.53 13.04
C ARG A 224 16.52 -1.84 14.05
N LYS A 225 16.17 -2.34 15.22
CA LYS A 225 17.15 -2.71 16.28
C LYS A 225 17.66 -4.14 16.13
N VAL A 226 17.03 -4.96 15.26
CA VAL A 226 17.40 -6.34 14.99
C VAL A 226 18.11 -6.45 13.64
N ILE A 227 19.34 -6.98 13.65
CA ILE A 227 20.07 -7.37 12.43
C ILE A 227 19.74 -8.84 12.14
N SER A 228 19.44 -9.15 10.89
CA SER A 228 19.31 -10.53 10.41
C SER A 228 20.55 -10.91 9.60
N VAL A 229 21.21 -12.01 9.95
CA VAL A 229 22.34 -12.58 9.20
C VAL A 229 21.91 -13.92 8.66
N GLU A 230 21.99 -14.10 7.35
CA GLU A 230 21.82 -15.36 6.66
C GLU A 230 23.18 -15.86 6.17
N ALA A 231 23.50 -17.14 6.38
CA ALA A 231 24.81 -17.69 6.07
C ALA A 231 24.72 -19.11 5.46
N SER A 232 25.57 -19.39 4.48
CA SER A 232 25.78 -20.73 3.91
C SER A 232 27.22 -20.94 3.54
N PHE A 233 27.61 -22.20 3.24
CA PHE A 233 28.94 -22.54 2.77
C PHE A 233 29.12 -22.21 1.29
N GLY A 234 30.35 -21.83 0.89
CA GLY A 234 30.71 -21.51 -0.49
C GLY A 234 30.25 -20.13 -0.93
N LEU A 235 29.92 -19.98 -2.22
CA LEU A 235 29.50 -18.72 -2.84
C LEU A 235 28.04 -18.37 -2.45
N GLY A 236 27.79 -17.09 -2.28
CA GLY A 236 26.45 -16.55 -1.94
C GLY A 236 25.38 -16.81 -3.01
N GLU A 237 25.76 -17.20 -4.22
CA GLU A 237 24.84 -17.55 -5.31
C GLU A 237 23.81 -18.62 -4.90
N ALA A 238 24.22 -19.60 -4.09
CA ALA A 238 23.33 -20.67 -3.60
C ALA A 238 22.17 -20.11 -2.76
N LEU A 239 22.44 -19.09 -1.95
CA LEU A 239 21.48 -18.47 -1.07
C LEU A 239 20.55 -17.53 -1.84
N VAL A 240 21.09 -16.65 -2.67
CA VAL A 240 20.31 -15.71 -3.48
C VAL A 240 19.37 -16.42 -4.46
N SER A 241 19.78 -17.59 -4.98
CA SER A 241 18.98 -18.44 -5.88
C SER A 241 17.97 -19.35 -5.15
N GLY A 242 17.92 -19.32 -3.80
CA GLY A 242 17.02 -20.15 -3.01
C GLY A 242 17.31 -21.66 -3.09
N LEU A 243 18.53 -22.05 -3.42
CA LEU A 243 18.94 -23.45 -3.60
C LEU A 243 19.29 -24.15 -2.28
N VAL A 244 19.48 -23.38 -1.20
CA VAL A 244 19.92 -23.89 0.10
C VAL A 244 19.09 -23.31 1.24
N ASN A 245 18.91 -24.09 2.30
CA ASN A 245 18.37 -23.61 3.57
C ASN A 245 19.53 -23.00 4.37
N ALA A 246 19.57 -21.66 4.45
CA ALA A 246 20.60 -20.92 5.16
C ALA A 246 20.49 -21.04 6.69
N ASP A 247 21.61 -20.84 7.38
CA ASP A 247 21.57 -20.47 8.79
C ASP A 247 21.02 -19.06 8.94
N VAL A 248 20.18 -18.82 9.94
CA VAL A 248 19.60 -17.50 10.24
C VAL A 248 19.93 -17.10 11.68
N TYR A 249 20.55 -15.94 11.84
CA TYR A 249 20.89 -15.38 13.14
C TYR A 249 20.25 -13.99 13.30
N LYS A 250 19.67 -13.71 14.47
CA LYS A 250 19.15 -12.40 14.83
C LYS A 250 20.05 -11.79 15.90
N VAL A 251 20.54 -10.57 15.66
CA VAL A 251 21.45 -9.86 16.57
C VAL A 251 20.81 -8.55 17.00
N ARG A 252 20.72 -8.32 18.31
CA ARG A 252 20.20 -7.08 18.91
C ARG A 252 21.18 -6.58 19.97
N GLY A 253 21.57 -5.30 19.91
CA GLY A 253 22.48 -4.71 20.87
C GLY A 253 23.87 -5.39 20.97
N GLY A 254 24.29 -6.12 19.93
CA GLY A 254 25.55 -6.88 19.92
C GLY A 254 25.42 -8.30 20.49
N GLU A 255 24.24 -8.76 20.86
CA GLU A 255 23.96 -10.12 21.35
C GLU A 255 23.12 -10.90 20.34
N ILE A 256 23.38 -12.21 20.22
CA ILE A 256 22.60 -13.12 19.37
C ILE A 256 21.32 -13.48 20.15
N VAL A 257 20.17 -12.94 19.70
CA VAL A 257 18.88 -13.16 20.36
C VAL A 257 18.07 -14.32 19.78
N ALA A 258 18.39 -14.77 18.55
CA ALA A 258 17.80 -15.96 17.96
C ALA A 258 18.77 -16.62 16.99
N ARG A 259 18.64 -17.97 16.84
CA ARG A 259 19.46 -18.79 15.95
C ARG A 259 18.62 -19.92 15.38
N ALA A 260 18.72 -20.10 14.06
CA ALA A 260 18.21 -21.26 13.36
C ALA A 260 19.32 -21.76 12.41
N VAL A 261 19.77 -22.99 12.61
CA VAL A 261 20.78 -23.63 11.73
C VAL A 261 20.04 -24.42 10.68
N GLY A 262 20.26 -24.09 9.40
CA GLY A 262 19.64 -24.75 8.26
C GLY A 262 20.37 -26.04 7.86
N THR A 263 19.66 -26.98 7.24
CA THR A 263 20.30 -28.14 6.61
C THR A 263 20.80 -27.78 5.22
N LYS A 264 22.09 -27.55 5.08
CA LYS A 264 22.79 -27.09 3.88
C LYS A 264 23.24 -28.27 3.04
N GLN A 265 22.41 -28.74 2.10
CA GLN A 265 22.68 -29.96 1.31
C GLN A 265 23.73 -29.76 0.21
N LEU A 266 23.87 -28.55 -0.31
CA LEU A 266 24.83 -28.23 -1.37
C LEU A 266 25.51 -26.89 -1.14
N ALA A 267 26.66 -26.70 -1.75
CA ALA A 267 27.35 -25.41 -1.90
C ALA A 267 27.61 -25.12 -3.37
N ILE A 268 27.58 -23.85 -3.75
CA ILE A 268 28.08 -23.42 -5.06
C ILE A 268 29.55 -23.04 -4.90
N LEU A 269 30.39 -23.65 -5.72
CA LEU A 269 31.83 -23.43 -5.72
C LEU A 269 32.34 -22.99 -7.12
N PRO A 270 33.46 -22.30 -7.22
CA PRO A 270 34.05 -21.94 -8.51
C PRO A 270 34.48 -23.21 -9.26
N SER A 271 34.19 -23.25 -10.56
CA SER A 271 34.67 -24.33 -11.43
C SER A 271 36.11 -24.05 -11.88
N PRO A 272 36.99 -25.04 -11.97
CA PRO A 272 38.33 -24.85 -12.46
C PRO A 272 38.43 -24.29 -13.89
N THR A 273 37.39 -24.53 -14.70
CA THR A 273 37.31 -24.07 -16.11
C THR A 273 36.59 -22.74 -16.31
N GLY A 274 36.25 -22.04 -15.23
CA GLY A 274 35.43 -20.84 -15.24
C GLY A 274 33.95 -21.13 -14.91
N GLY A 275 33.22 -20.12 -14.47
CA GLY A 275 31.83 -20.27 -13.98
C GLY A 275 31.75 -20.96 -12.61
N THR A 276 30.57 -21.39 -12.24
CA THR A 276 30.26 -22.00 -10.94
C THR A 276 29.68 -23.40 -11.10
N GLN A 277 29.81 -24.24 -10.06
CA GLN A 277 29.27 -25.60 -10.03
C GLN A 277 28.68 -25.92 -8.65
N ALA A 278 27.57 -26.65 -8.62
CA ALA A 278 26.99 -27.17 -7.40
C ALA A 278 27.77 -28.41 -6.91
N GLN A 279 28.08 -28.45 -5.62
CA GLN A 279 28.72 -29.58 -4.96
C GLN A 279 27.92 -29.97 -3.71
N ALA A 280 27.63 -31.27 -3.54
CA ALA A 280 27.02 -31.80 -2.34
C ALA A 280 27.94 -31.59 -1.12
N ILE A 281 27.34 -31.20 0.01
CA ILE A 281 28.01 -31.06 1.29
C ILE A 281 27.92 -32.40 2.03
N GLU A 282 29.05 -32.86 2.62
CA GLU A 282 29.10 -34.06 3.41
C GLU A 282 28.03 -34.05 4.52
N PRO A 283 27.28 -35.16 4.76
CA PRO A 283 26.16 -35.18 5.68
C PRO A 283 26.49 -34.66 7.09
N GLU A 284 27.68 -34.96 7.61
CA GLU A 284 28.13 -34.52 8.93
C GLU A 284 28.33 -33.01 9.03
N ARG A 285 28.44 -32.32 7.91
CA ARG A 285 28.68 -30.89 7.82
C ARG A 285 27.42 -30.09 7.48
N GLN A 286 26.35 -30.73 7.00
CA GLN A 286 25.14 -30.04 6.53
C GLN A 286 24.44 -29.24 7.64
N GLU A 287 24.48 -29.70 8.88
CA GLU A 287 23.88 -29.05 10.03
C GLU A 287 24.89 -28.30 10.91
N GLN A 288 26.14 -28.14 10.47
CA GLN A 288 27.09 -27.32 11.17
C GLN A 288 26.86 -25.84 10.87
N PRO A 289 26.98 -24.93 11.89
CA PRO A 289 26.93 -23.48 11.68
C PRO A 289 27.99 -23.02 10.68
N ALA A 290 27.62 -22.19 9.72
CA ALA A 290 28.54 -21.61 8.75
C ALA A 290 29.42 -20.49 9.38
N LEU A 291 28.99 -19.89 10.49
CA LEU A 291 29.69 -18.86 11.23
C LEU A 291 29.78 -19.17 12.73
N THR A 292 30.85 -18.73 13.38
CA THR A 292 30.97 -18.70 14.83
C THR A 292 30.26 -17.48 15.44
N ASP A 293 29.91 -17.53 16.72
CA ASP A 293 29.25 -16.43 17.43
C ASP A 293 30.07 -15.12 17.34
N THR A 294 31.39 -15.19 17.48
CA THR A 294 32.29 -14.04 17.34
C THR A 294 32.23 -13.43 15.94
N GLN A 295 32.18 -14.26 14.91
CA GLN A 295 32.05 -13.81 13.51
C GLN A 295 30.68 -13.15 13.27
N ILE A 296 29.59 -13.72 13.79
CA ILE A 296 28.24 -13.15 13.68
C ILE A 296 28.17 -11.75 14.29
N VAL A 297 28.67 -11.58 15.51
CA VAL A 297 28.66 -10.27 16.19
C VAL A 297 29.56 -9.26 15.49
N ARG A 298 30.72 -9.68 15.00
CA ARG A 298 31.63 -8.83 14.22
C ARG A 298 30.98 -8.38 12.90
N LEU A 299 30.34 -9.29 12.19
CA LEU A 299 29.63 -8.99 10.93
C LEU A 299 28.47 -8.03 11.16
N ALA A 300 27.67 -8.24 12.22
CA ALA A 300 26.63 -7.32 12.64
C ALA A 300 27.17 -5.91 12.93
N GLY A 301 28.34 -5.81 13.58
CA GLY A 301 29.04 -4.54 13.78
C GLY A 301 29.43 -3.84 12.50
N LEU A 302 29.90 -4.59 11.49
CA LEU A 302 30.20 -4.05 10.15
C LEU A 302 28.91 -3.52 9.48
N GLY A 303 27.80 -4.27 9.56
CA GLY A 303 26.51 -3.87 9.03
C GLY A 303 26.02 -2.53 9.63
N ARG A 304 26.11 -2.36 10.96
CA ARG A 304 25.74 -1.07 11.59
C ARG A 304 26.62 0.10 11.15
N ARG A 305 27.89 -0.12 10.89
CA ARG A 305 28.78 0.93 10.36
C ARG A 305 28.42 1.33 8.94
N ILE A 306 28.06 0.36 8.10
CA ILE A 306 27.59 0.60 6.74
C ILE A 306 26.27 1.36 6.78
N GLU A 307 25.30 0.90 7.58
CA GLU A 307 24.02 1.60 7.77
C GLU A 307 24.21 3.04 8.24
N ALA A 308 25.07 3.26 9.24
CA ALA A 308 25.34 4.61 9.75
C ALA A 308 25.95 5.53 8.67
N HIS A 309 26.77 5.01 7.78
CA HIS A 309 27.34 5.76 6.68
C HIS A 309 26.28 6.15 5.63
N PHE A 310 25.40 5.21 5.24
CA PHE A 310 24.34 5.48 4.25
C PHE A 310 23.11 6.16 4.86
N GLY A 311 23.00 6.23 6.19
CA GLY A 311 21.88 6.87 6.92
C GLY A 311 20.55 6.15 6.82
N ARG A 312 20.54 4.88 6.38
CA ARG A 312 19.31 4.06 6.21
C ARG A 312 19.62 2.57 6.23
N PRO A 313 18.65 1.71 6.59
CA PRO A 313 18.83 0.27 6.63
C PRO A 313 19.31 -0.32 5.30
N GLN A 314 20.21 -1.31 5.40
CA GLN A 314 20.92 -1.90 4.29
C GLN A 314 20.69 -3.41 4.19
N ASP A 315 20.66 -3.90 2.96
CA ASP A 315 20.77 -5.27 2.52
C ASP A 315 22.19 -5.45 1.96
N ILE A 316 23.00 -6.31 2.61
CA ILE A 316 24.45 -6.40 2.43
C ILE A 316 24.83 -7.83 2.07
N GLU A 317 25.44 -8.03 0.89
CA GLU A 317 26.06 -9.30 0.53
C GLU A 317 27.52 -9.34 1.03
N TRP A 318 27.88 -10.42 1.68
CA TRP A 318 29.19 -10.59 2.29
C TRP A 318 29.80 -11.96 2.01
N CYS A 319 31.14 -12.03 2.07
CA CYS A 319 31.96 -13.22 1.94
C CYS A 319 32.96 -13.32 3.11
N LEU A 320 33.19 -14.52 3.66
CA LEU A 320 34.19 -14.80 4.68
C LEU A 320 35.37 -15.54 4.08
N VAL A 321 36.58 -14.95 4.16
CA VAL A 321 37.85 -15.52 3.70
C VAL A 321 38.89 -15.32 4.78
N ASP A 322 39.57 -16.40 5.19
CA ASP A 322 40.64 -16.36 6.20
C ASP A 322 40.29 -15.54 7.45
N ASP A 323 39.08 -15.73 7.96
CA ASP A 323 38.47 -15.01 9.08
C ASP A 323 38.19 -13.50 8.81
N ASP A 324 38.34 -13.00 7.61
CA ASP A 324 38.06 -11.62 7.22
C ASP A 324 36.78 -11.52 6.37
N PHE A 325 35.91 -10.53 6.70
CA PHE A 325 34.75 -10.25 5.90
C PHE A 325 35.08 -9.33 4.72
N GLN A 326 34.60 -9.72 3.54
CA GLN A 326 34.61 -8.93 2.32
C GLN A 326 33.16 -8.54 1.99
N ILE A 327 32.90 -7.26 1.80
CA ILE A 327 31.56 -6.78 1.39
C ILE A 327 31.52 -6.70 -0.13
N VAL A 328 30.62 -7.46 -0.76
CA VAL A 328 30.55 -7.57 -2.23
C VAL A 328 29.40 -6.79 -2.83
N GLN A 329 28.40 -6.40 -2.02
CA GLN A 329 27.31 -5.51 -2.41
C GLN A 329 26.66 -4.91 -1.16
N SER A 330 26.09 -3.70 -1.29
CA SER A 330 25.16 -3.13 -0.33
C SER A 330 24.10 -2.33 -1.09
N ARG A 331 22.85 -2.42 -0.64
CA ARG A 331 21.74 -1.62 -1.15
C ARG A 331 20.79 -1.27 -0.02
N SER A 332 20.03 -0.19 -0.21
CA SER A 332 19.03 0.22 0.76
C SER A 332 17.84 -0.74 0.75
N ILE A 333 17.32 -1.06 1.94
CA ILE A 333 16.06 -1.79 2.06
C ILE A 333 14.92 -0.80 1.80
N THR A 334 14.21 -0.94 0.69
CA THR A 334 13.15 -0.03 0.24
C THR A 334 11.75 -0.46 0.66
N THR A 335 11.58 -1.69 1.17
CA THR A 335 10.30 -2.28 1.54
C THR A 335 9.86 -1.97 2.99
N LEU A 336 10.72 -1.35 3.77
CA LEU A 336 10.46 -1.04 5.19
C LEU A 336 9.46 0.10 5.33
N PHE A 337 8.42 -0.13 6.13
CA PHE A 337 7.46 0.93 6.43
C PHE A 337 8.12 2.03 7.28
N PRO A 338 7.95 3.33 6.94
CA PRO A 338 8.50 4.44 7.73
C PRO A 338 7.98 4.45 9.17
N ILE A 339 8.79 4.93 10.09
CA ILE A 339 8.42 5.06 11.51
C ILE A 339 7.95 6.49 11.77
N PRO A 340 6.85 6.72 12.53
CA PRO A 340 6.49 8.04 13.00
C PRO A 340 7.62 8.66 13.83
N THR A 341 7.86 9.96 13.66
CA THR A 341 8.88 10.68 14.42
C THR A 341 8.41 10.89 15.86
N ALA A 342 9.24 10.49 16.83
CA ALA A 342 9.10 10.82 18.25
C ALA A 342 10.44 11.34 18.76
N ASP A 343 10.43 12.43 19.53
CA ASP A 343 11.65 13.15 19.94
C ASP A 343 12.00 12.96 21.43
N ASP A 344 11.28 12.09 22.14
CA ASP A 344 11.44 11.87 23.59
C ASP A 344 12.38 10.71 23.93
N GLY A 345 12.80 9.91 22.96
CA GLY A 345 13.68 8.76 23.15
C GLY A 345 13.03 7.55 23.84
N GLU A 346 11.72 7.58 24.05
CA GLU A 346 10.95 6.49 24.65
C GLU A 346 10.43 5.51 23.58
N ASN A 347 9.96 4.35 24.02
CA ASN A 347 9.31 3.40 23.12
C ASN A 347 7.85 3.79 22.90
N HIS A 348 7.39 3.69 21.65
CA HIS A 348 6.02 4.00 21.26
C HIS A 348 5.35 2.84 20.55
N VAL A 349 4.03 2.76 20.71
CA VAL A 349 3.15 1.81 20.00
C VAL A 349 2.08 2.58 19.26
N TYR A 350 2.03 2.38 17.95
CA TYR A 350 1.16 3.09 17.04
C TYR A 350 0.12 2.15 16.42
N VAL A 351 -1.15 2.53 16.46
CA VAL A 351 -2.26 1.81 15.83
C VAL A 351 -2.69 2.53 14.55
N SER A 352 -2.80 1.81 13.45
CA SER A 352 -3.17 2.34 12.15
C SER A 352 -4.60 2.88 12.11
N VAL A 353 -4.75 4.14 11.76
CA VAL A 353 -6.07 4.75 11.48
C VAL A 353 -6.67 4.18 10.19
N GLY A 354 -5.85 3.90 9.20
CA GLY A 354 -6.30 3.39 7.90
C GLY A 354 -7.03 2.05 8.01
N HIS A 355 -6.57 1.12 8.86
CA HIS A 355 -7.24 -0.15 9.08
C HIS A 355 -8.61 0.04 9.78
N GLN A 356 -8.71 0.98 10.72
CA GLN A 356 -9.97 1.28 11.39
C GLN A 356 -10.97 2.02 10.48
N GLN A 357 -10.48 2.79 9.52
CA GLN A 357 -11.31 3.61 8.61
C GLN A 357 -11.48 2.97 7.21
N MET A 358 -11.04 1.75 6.99
CA MET A 358 -11.10 1.06 5.69
C MET A 358 -10.47 1.88 4.57
N MET A 359 -9.29 2.45 4.82
CA MET A 359 -8.54 3.22 3.85
C MET A 359 -7.03 3.11 4.15
N THR A 360 -6.39 2.10 3.61
CA THR A 360 -4.97 1.80 3.82
C THR A 360 -4.04 2.45 2.79
N ASP A 361 -4.58 3.08 1.78
CA ASP A 361 -3.80 3.82 0.77
C ASP A 361 -3.10 5.05 1.37
N PRO A 362 -2.00 5.51 0.74
CA PRO A 362 -1.39 6.76 1.15
C PRO A 362 -2.27 7.97 0.81
N ILE A 363 -2.24 8.94 1.70
CA ILE A 363 -2.94 10.22 1.59
C ILE A 363 -1.92 11.32 1.26
N LYS A 364 -2.27 12.24 0.36
CA LYS A 364 -1.40 13.37 0.02
C LYS A 364 -1.33 14.37 1.19
N PRO A 365 -0.26 15.19 1.29
CA PRO A 365 -0.02 16.09 2.42
C PRO A 365 -1.19 16.99 2.83
N LEU A 366 -1.93 17.55 1.87
CA LEU A 366 -3.12 18.33 2.18
C LEU A 366 -4.20 17.49 2.84
N GLY A 367 -4.44 16.28 2.33
CA GLY A 367 -5.40 15.34 2.89
C GLY A 367 -5.05 14.96 4.33
N LEU A 368 -3.77 14.63 4.60
CA LEU A 368 -3.28 14.33 5.95
C LEU A 368 -3.52 15.49 6.92
N SER A 369 -3.13 16.71 6.53
CA SER A 369 -3.28 17.88 7.39
C SER A 369 -4.75 18.27 7.61
N MET A 370 -5.60 18.14 6.59
CA MET A 370 -7.05 18.37 6.72
C MET A 370 -7.70 17.34 7.65
N TRP A 371 -7.31 16.07 7.54
CA TRP A 371 -7.80 15.04 8.45
C TRP A 371 -7.41 15.36 9.90
N GLN A 372 -6.14 15.69 10.17
CA GLN A 372 -5.65 16.05 11.50
C GLN A 372 -6.36 17.29 12.08
N LEU A 373 -6.61 18.32 11.27
CA LEU A 373 -7.37 19.52 11.68
C LEU A 373 -8.81 19.20 12.11
N THR A 374 -9.40 18.16 11.50
CA THR A 374 -10.80 17.79 11.72
C THR A 374 -11.02 16.75 12.81
N THR A 375 -9.96 16.13 13.33
CA THR A 375 -10.02 15.13 14.39
C THR A 375 -9.71 15.74 15.77
N PRO A 376 -10.28 15.19 16.85
CA PRO A 376 -10.08 15.75 18.20
C PRO A 376 -8.74 15.36 18.84
N ARG A 377 -8.05 14.33 18.31
CA ARG A 377 -6.79 13.80 18.87
C ARG A 377 -5.66 13.98 17.86
N PRO A 378 -4.44 14.31 18.35
CA PRO A 378 -3.27 14.31 17.49
C PRO A 378 -2.99 12.90 16.96
N MET A 379 -2.51 12.81 15.74
CA MET A 379 -2.12 11.56 15.09
C MET A 379 -0.69 11.69 14.59
N ALA A 380 0.06 10.60 14.69
CA ALA A 380 1.39 10.48 14.13
C ALA A 380 1.28 10.16 12.61
N GLU A 381 2.26 10.61 11.84
CA GLU A 381 2.28 10.42 10.38
C GLU A 381 3.49 9.59 9.96
N ALA A 382 3.26 8.56 9.13
CA ALA A 382 4.31 7.78 8.50
C ALA A 382 3.84 7.18 7.16
N GLY A 383 4.69 7.22 6.13
CA GLY A 383 4.40 6.63 4.83
C GLY A 383 3.10 7.14 4.18
N GLY A 384 2.76 8.40 4.40
CA GLY A 384 1.51 8.99 3.93
C GLY A 384 0.26 8.46 4.64
N ARG A 385 0.38 7.88 5.83
CA ARG A 385 -0.73 7.33 6.63
C ARG A 385 -0.69 7.89 8.04
N LEU A 386 -1.83 7.79 8.72
CA LEU A 386 -2.02 8.28 10.08
C LEU A 386 -2.08 7.11 11.08
N PHE A 387 -1.50 7.34 12.24
CA PHE A 387 -1.44 6.40 13.35
C PHE A 387 -1.83 7.10 14.65
N VAL A 388 -2.48 6.37 15.53
CA VAL A 388 -2.74 6.82 16.91
C VAL A 388 -1.65 6.23 17.82
N ASP A 389 -0.95 7.08 18.54
CA ASP A 389 -0.06 6.64 19.60
C ASP A 389 -0.91 6.20 20.80
N VAL A 390 -0.82 4.92 21.14
CA VAL A 390 -1.57 4.30 22.25
C VAL A 390 -0.69 3.99 23.45
N THR A 391 0.58 4.39 23.44
CA THR A 391 1.59 4.05 24.45
C THR A 391 1.15 4.40 25.86
N GLN A 392 0.68 5.62 26.08
CA GLN A 392 0.27 6.08 27.42
C GLN A 392 -0.96 5.31 27.94
N ILE A 393 -1.88 4.91 27.05
CA ILE A 393 -3.05 4.10 27.44
C ILE A 393 -2.62 2.67 27.80
N LEU A 394 -1.70 2.09 27.03
CA LEU A 394 -1.15 0.76 27.32
C LEU A 394 -0.26 0.74 28.57
N ALA A 395 0.39 1.84 28.92
CA ALA A 395 1.22 1.98 30.11
C ALA A 395 0.39 1.94 31.40
N SER A 396 -0.88 2.41 31.38
CA SER A 396 -1.79 2.39 32.53
C SER A 396 -2.45 1.00 32.67
N SER A 397 -2.34 0.40 33.87
CA SER A 397 -2.92 -0.92 34.14
C SER A 397 -4.46 -0.89 34.13
N ALA A 398 -5.07 0.22 34.52
CA ALA A 398 -6.53 0.41 34.52
C ALA A 398 -7.09 0.60 33.09
N SER A 399 -6.28 1.15 32.17
CA SER A 399 -6.74 1.53 30.82
C SER A 399 -6.43 0.49 29.74
N ARG A 400 -5.31 -0.26 29.87
CA ARG A 400 -4.82 -1.16 28.83
C ARG A 400 -5.80 -2.25 28.44
N ALA A 401 -6.46 -2.88 29.44
CA ALA A 401 -7.41 -3.95 29.17
C ALA A 401 -8.62 -3.45 28.37
N GLY A 402 -9.17 -2.28 28.75
CA GLY A 402 -10.29 -1.66 28.05
C GLY A 402 -9.95 -1.27 26.61
N LEU A 403 -8.72 -0.76 26.35
CA LEU A 403 -8.27 -0.43 25.02
C LEU A 403 -8.15 -1.68 24.14
N VAL A 404 -7.47 -2.72 24.63
CA VAL A 404 -7.26 -3.99 23.89
C VAL A 404 -8.59 -4.64 23.57
N GLU A 405 -9.52 -4.67 24.54
CA GLU A 405 -10.86 -5.21 24.33
C GLU A 405 -11.66 -4.41 23.27
N ALA A 406 -11.66 -3.07 23.37
CA ALA A 406 -12.42 -2.22 22.46
C ALA A 406 -11.88 -2.30 21.02
N LEU A 407 -10.56 -2.27 20.85
CA LEU A 407 -9.93 -2.41 19.54
C LEU A 407 -10.04 -3.83 19.00
N GLY A 408 -9.95 -4.85 19.85
CA GLY A 408 -10.10 -6.26 19.48
C GLY A 408 -11.54 -6.62 19.06
N LYS A 409 -12.57 -5.97 19.61
CA LYS A 409 -13.96 -6.08 19.14
C LYS A 409 -14.13 -5.47 17.74
N SER A 410 -13.39 -4.41 17.41
CA SER A 410 -13.43 -3.79 16.09
C SER A 410 -12.59 -4.56 15.05
N ASP A 411 -11.35 -4.87 15.39
CA ASP A 411 -10.41 -5.66 14.58
C ASP A 411 -9.63 -6.61 15.51
N PRO A 412 -9.95 -7.91 15.53
CA PRO A 412 -9.28 -8.89 16.40
C PRO A 412 -7.77 -8.97 16.21
N LEU A 413 -7.27 -8.71 14.99
CA LEU A 413 -5.83 -8.71 14.70
C LEU A 413 -5.10 -7.55 15.39
N ILE A 414 -5.76 -6.39 15.54
CA ILE A 414 -5.20 -5.28 16.33
C ILE A 414 -5.16 -5.64 17.81
N GLY A 415 -6.24 -6.23 18.33
CA GLY A 415 -6.30 -6.67 19.73
C GLY A 415 -5.21 -7.67 20.07
N ASP A 416 -5.03 -8.69 19.27
CA ASP A 416 -4.00 -9.72 19.42
C ASP A 416 -2.58 -9.13 19.28
N ALA A 417 -2.35 -8.26 18.30
CA ALA A 417 -1.08 -7.56 18.11
C ALA A 417 -0.69 -6.70 19.33
N LEU A 418 -1.66 -5.99 19.93
CA LEU A 418 -1.41 -5.22 21.15
C LEU A 418 -1.12 -6.13 22.36
N GLN A 419 -1.80 -7.28 22.45
CA GLN A 419 -1.51 -8.27 23.49
C GLN A 419 -0.09 -8.82 23.35
N ILE A 420 0.38 -9.13 22.13
CA ILE A 420 1.77 -9.54 21.88
C ILE A 420 2.78 -8.50 22.38
N VAL A 421 2.51 -7.21 22.19
CA VAL A 421 3.40 -6.14 22.72
C VAL A 421 3.40 -6.13 24.25
N LEU A 422 2.22 -6.31 24.87
CA LEU A 422 2.10 -6.32 26.35
C LEU A 422 2.78 -7.54 26.97
N ASP A 423 2.68 -8.71 26.33
CA ASP A 423 3.27 -9.98 26.84
C ASP A 423 4.80 -9.95 26.85
N ARG A 424 5.45 -9.06 26.08
CA ARG A 424 6.91 -8.85 26.16
C ARG A 424 7.36 -8.28 27.51
N GLY A 425 6.51 -7.49 28.17
CA GLY A 425 6.71 -7.00 29.52
C GLY A 425 7.74 -5.87 29.69
N ASP A 426 8.65 -5.69 28.74
CA ASP A 426 9.77 -4.73 28.80
C ASP A 426 9.66 -3.56 27.80
N PHE A 427 8.79 -3.64 26.83
CA PHE A 427 8.71 -2.64 25.76
C PHE A 427 8.03 -1.35 26.22
N ILE A 428 6.99 -1.43 27.06
CA ILE A 428 6.24 -0.29 27.59
C ILE A 428 6.46 -0.21 29.10
N ARG A 429 6.95 0.94 29.60
CA ARG A 429 7.04 1.18 31.03
C ARG A 429 5.66 1.39 31.63
N SER A 430 5.30 0.63 32.65
CA SER A 430 4.08 0.86 33.42
C SER A 430 4.16 2.19 34.16
N VAL A 431 3.08 2.96 34.12
CA VAL A 431 2.91 4.20 34.85
C VAL A 431 1.92 4.00 36.01
N PRO A 432 2.04 4.74 37.14
CA PRO A 432 1.02 4.73 38.17
C PRO A 432 -0.37 5.10 37.62
N ASP A 433 -1.42 4.46 38.13
CA ASP A 433 -2.82 4.73 37.75
C ASP A 433 -3.37 5.92 38.56
N ASP A 434 -2.86 7.13 38.30
CA ASP A 434 -3.27 8.35 39.01
C ASP A 434 -4.44 9.08 38.35
N GLY A 435 -5.01 8.53 37.23
CA GLY A 435 -6.07 9.12 36.42
C GLY A 435 -7.28 8.22 36.23
N PRO A 436 -8.40 8.77 35.70
CA PRO A 436 -9.54 7.95 35.30
C PRO A 436 -9.11 6.95 34.23
N ALA A 437 -9.64 5.71 34.34
CA ALA A 437 -9.41 4.69 33.30
C ALA A 437 -9.88 5.21 31.95
N TRP A 438 -9.10 4.87 30.92
CA TRP A 438 -9.51 5.17 29.54
C TRP A 438 -10.81 4.43 29.21
N MET A 439 -11.76 5.16 28.65
CA MET A 439 -13.01 4.61 28.18
C MET A 439 -13.18 4.91 26.70
N PRO A 440 -13.81 4.00 25.92
CA PRO A 440 -14.14 4.26 24.53
C PRO A 440 -14.97 5.54 24.40
N PRO A 441 -14.79 6.33 23.33
CA PRO A 441 -15.64 7.49 23.08
C PRO A 441 -17.13 7.08 23.01
N GLY A 442 -17.99 7.77 23.77
CA GLY A 442 -19.42 7.48 23.84
C GLY A 442 -19.84 6.49 24.95
N SER A 443 -18.90 6.03 25.79
CA SER A 443 -19.21 5.16 26.93
C SER A 443 -19.70 5.91 28.18
N ASP A 444 -19.70 7.24 28.18
CA ASP A 444 -20.39 8.00 29.22
C ASP A 444 -21.85 7.60 29.26
N ALA A 445 -22.37 7.29 30.44
CA ALA A 445 -23.72 6.77 30.68
C ALA A 445 -24.75 7.56 29.84
N THR A 446 -25.16 6.99 28.73
CA THR A 446 -26.10 7.63 27.81
C THR A 446 -27.46 7.73 28.48
N VAL A 447 -27.98 8.92 28.60
CA VAL A 447 -29.41 9.10 28.91
C VAL A 447 -30.21 8.24 27.91
N PRO A 448 -31.12 7.35 28.38
CA PRO A 448 -31.89 6.51 27.48
C PRO A 448 -32.61 7.36 26.43
N ILE A 449 -32.41 7.07 25.16
CA ILE A 449 -33.09 7.74 24.06
C ILE A 449 -34.36 6.96 23.69
N GLU A 450 -35.48 7.67 23.51
CA GLU A 450 -36.69 7.06 23.03
C GLU A 450 -36.56 6.58 21.58
N THR A 451 -37.23 5.48 21.24
CA THR A 451 -37.28 4.94 19.89
C THR A 451 -38.28 5.73 19.05
N ASP A 452 -37.83 6.91 18.54
CA ASP A 452 -38.63 7.84 17.76
C ASP A 452 -37.95 8.15 16.42
N PRO A 453 -38.58 7.81 15.26
CA PRO A 453 -38.03 8.14 13.93
C PRO A 453 -37.86 9.65 13.69
N ALA A 454 -38.62 10.51 14.38
CA ALA A 454 -38.52 11.96 14.23
C ALA A 454 -37.15 12.49 14.64
N ILE A 455 -36.47 11.83 15.58
CA ILE A 455 -35.10 12.18 16.00
C ILE A 455 -34.14 12.04 14.84
N VAL A 456 -34.25 10.95 14.08
CA VAL A 456 -33.37 10.71 12.90
C VAL A 456 -33.64 11.75 11.83
N ALA A 457 -34.90 12.06 11.54
CA ALA A 457 -35.32 13.07 10.56
C ALA A 457 -34.74 14.45 10.92
N GLU A 458 -34.86 14.87 12.19
CA GLU A 458 -34.31 16.14 12.69
C GLU A 458 -32.78 16.23 12.52
N LEU A 459 -32.07 15.15 12.86
CA LEU A 459 -30.61 15.09 12.72
C LEU A 459 -30.16 15.17 11.25
N ILE A 460 -30.88 14.53 10.33
CA ILE A 460 -30.65 14.59 8.90
C ILE A 460 -30.87 16.01 8.38
N GLU A 461 -32.02 16.65 8.69
CA GLU A 461 -32.37 17.99 8.28
C GLU A 461 -31.33 19.02 8.78
N ARG A 462 -30.93 18.90 10.03
CA ARG A 462 -29.89 19.75 10.63
C ARG A 462 -28.54 19.61 9.92
N SER A 463 -28.14 18.39 9.58
CA SER A 463 -26.92 18.13 8.81
C SER A 463 -26.99 18.77 7.43
N GLN A 464 -28.08 18.57 6.69
CA GLN A 464 -28.30 19.13 5.35
C GLN A 464 -28.32 20.67 5.39
N SER A 465 -29.07 21.27 6.30
CA SER A 465 -29.14 22.73 6.50
C SER A 465 -27.78 23.35 6.79
N SER A 466 -26.94 22.62 7.59
CA SER A 466 -25.56 23.05 7.89
C SER A 466 -24.66 23.01 6.66
N ILE A 467 -24.82 22.04 5.75
CA ILE A 467 -24.05 21.94 4.50
C ILE A 467 -24.48 23.06 3.54
N GLU A 468 -25.77 23.35 3.40
CA GLU A 468 -26.26 24.43 2.56
C GLU A 468 -25.81 25.81 3.08
N ALA A 469 -25.74 25.99 4.40
CA ALA A 469 -25.15 27.20 4.99
C ALA A 469 -23.67 27.35 4.60
N LEU A 470 -22.89 26.26 4.74
CA LEU A 470 -21.49 26.24 4.33
C LEU A 470 -21.31 26.62 2.85
N LYS A 471 -22.10 26.04 1.94
CA LYS A 471 -22.06 26.37 0.49
C LYS A 471 -22.29 27.85 0.22
N ARG A 472 -23.22 28.49 0.96
CA ARG A 472 -23.47 29.94 0.85
C ARG A 472 -22.33 30.77 1.39
N ASP A 473 -21.84 30.41 2.58
CA ASP A 473 -20.91 31.24 3.37
C ASP A 473 -19.47 31.20 2.84
N ILE A 474 -19.06 30.09 2.19
CA ILE A 474 -17.73 29.97 1.57
C ILE A 474 -17.65 30.65 0.20
N ARG A 475 -18.79 30.84 -0.48
CA ARG A 475 -18.82 31.35 -1.84
C ARG A 475 -18.16 32.75 -1.93
N GLY A 476 -17.26 32.90 -2.90
CA GLY A 476 -16.55 34.17 -3.16
C GLY A 476 -15.44 34.48 -2.16
N LYS A 477 -15.06 33.53 -1.29
CA LYS A 477 -13.89 33.69 -0.42
C LYS A 477 -12.66 33.13 -1.12
N PHE A 478 -11.56 33.86 -1.08
CA PHE A 478 -10.29 33.54 -1.73
C PHE A 478 -9.13 33.93 -0.81
N GLY A 479 -7.96 33.36 -1.12
CA GLY A 479 -6.74 33.69 -0.43
C GLY A 479 -6.80 33.40 1.07
N ALA A 480 -6.22 34.27 1.88
CA ALA A 480 -6.21 34.10 3.34
C ALA A 480 -7.62 34.03 3.93
N ALA A 481 -8.58 34.80 3.38
CA ALA A 481 -9.96 34.79 3.88
C ALA A 481 -10.66 33.44 3.69
N LEU A 482 -10.32 32.68 2.64
CA LEU A 482 -10.81 31.33 2.45
C LEU A 482 -10.25 30.37 3.52
N LEU A 483 -8.93 30.41 3.73
CA LEU A 483 -8.26 29.49 4.65
C LEU A 483 -8.64 29.78 6.11
N ASP A 484 -8.76 31.05 6.49
CA ASP A 484 -9.25 31.48 7.81
C ASP A 484 -10.72 31.07 8.04
N PHE A 485 -11.55 31.18 6.98
CA PHE A 485 -12.93 30.69 7.04
C PHE A 485 -12.99 29.18 7.29
N ILE A 486 -12.20 28.37 6.55
CA ILE A 486 -12.16 26.91 6.75
C ILE A 486 -11.74 26.59 8.19
N LEU A 487 -10.70 27.24 8.74
CA LEU A 487 -10.27 27.03 10.13
C LEU A 487 -11.36 27.42 11.15
N THR A 488 -12.15 28.45 10.86
CA THR A 488 -13.25 28.89 11.73
C THR A 488 -14.46 27.93 11.64
N ASP A 489 -14.73 27.35 10.46
CA ASP A 489 -15.85 26.42 10.26
C ASP A 489 -15.57 25.01 10.87
N ILE A 490 -14.32 24.57 10.95
CA ILE A 490 -13.96 23.26 11.51
C ILE A 490 -14.53 23.01 12.92
N PRO A 491 -14.42 23.92 13.91
CA PRO A 491 -15.05 23.73 15.23
C PRO A 491 -16.56 23.64 15.17
N ALA A 492 -17.23 24.42 14.30
CA ALA A 492 -18.67 24.35 14.09
C ALA A 492 -19.07 22.98 13.50
N ARG A 493 -18.29 22.49 12.55
CA ARG A 493 -18.44 21.16 11.98
C ARG A 493 -18.31 20.06 13.05
N ARG A 494 -17.30 20.12 13.92
CA ARG A 494 -17.11 19.13 14.99
C ARG A 494 -18.36 19.02 15.88
N ARG A 495 -19.03 20.12 16.18
CA ARG A 495 -20.29 20.12 16.94
C ARG A 495 -21.43 19.38 16.24
N VAL A 496 -21.51 19.44 14.90
CA VAL A 496 -22.51 18.71 14.12
C VAL A 496 -22.16 17.25 13.96
N GLN A 497 -20.89 16.94 13.64
CA GLN A 497 -20.42 15.57 13.39
C GLN A 497 -20.37 14.71 14.67
N PHE A 498 -19.95 15.33 15.78
CA PHE A 498 -19.87 14.68 17.10
C PHE A 498 -21.00 15.17 18.01
N ASP A 499 -22.17 15.44 17.44
CA ASP A 499 -23.35 15.77 18.21
C ASP A 499 -23.67 14.63 19.18
N PRO A 500 -23.78 14.88 20.49
CA PRO A 500 -24.07 13.83 21.48
C PRO A 500 -25.33 13.03 21.14
N ARG A 501 -26.38 13.70 20.61
CA ARG A 501 -27.63 13.05 20.24
C ARG A 501 -27.48 12.15 19.01
N SER A 502 -26.63 12.56 18.04
CA SER A 502 -26.26 11.72 16.90
C SER A 502 -25.52 10.45 17.37
N MET A 503 -24.56 10.61 18.29
CA MET A 503 -23.85 9.46 18.86
C MET A 503 -24.79 8.54 19.67
N GLN A 504 -25.73 9.10 20.46
CA GLN A 504 -26.72 8.32 21.19
C GLN A 504 -27.60 7.47 20.25
N VAL A 505 -28.05 8.03 19.12
CA VAL A 505 -28.84 7.30 18.12
C VAL A 505 -28.04 6.13 17.54
N ILE A 506 -26.79 6.36 17.15
CA ILE A 506 -25.89 5.32 16.60
C ILE A 506 -25.67 4.22 17.63
N MET A 507 -25.29 4.60 18.87
CA MET A 507 -25.02 3.63 19.92
C MET A 507 -26.28 2.83 20.29
N ALA A 508 -27.44 3.48 20.33
CA ALA A 508 -28.71 2.82 20.59
C ALA A 508 -29.06 1.74 19.55
N GLY A 509 -28.79 2.00 18.27
CA GLY A 509 -28.97 1.01 17.20
C GLY A 509 -27.96 -0.14 17.31
N MET A 510 -26.71 0.17 17.62
CA MET A 510 -25.65 -0.84 17.77
C MET A 510 -25.86 -1.73 19.00
N GLU A 511 -26.14 -1.14 20.16
CA GLU A 511 -26.39 -1.86 21.41
C GLU A 511 -27.61 -2.77 21.29
N ALA A 512 -28.65 -2.31 20.62
CA ALA A 512 -29.83 -3.13 20.36
C ALA A 512 -29.50 -4.32 19.42
N THR A 513 -28.62 -4.11 18.42
CA THR A 513 -28.14 -5.18 17.53
C THR A 513 -27.34 -6.24 18.31
N TRP A 514 -26.40 -5.80 19.15
CA TRP A 514 -25.60 -6.71 19.99
C TRP A 514 -26.49 -7.48 20.97
N TRP A 515 -27.39 -6.77 21.68
CA TRP A 515 -28.30 -7.37 22.63
C TRP A 515 -29.16 -8.46 21.96
N LEU A 516 -29.70 -8.18 20.75
CA LEU A 516 -30.48 -9.17 20.00
C LEU A 516 -29.66 -10.42 19.68
N ASN A 517 -28.45 -10.26 19.16
CA ASN A 517 -27.59 -11.40 18.84
C ASN A 517 -27.26 -12.24 20.08
N ASP A 518 -26.92 -11.60 21.20
CA ASP A 518 -26.58 -12.29 22.44
C ASP A 518 -27.80 -13.01 23.05
N GLN A 519 -28.94 -12.33 23.14
CA GLN A 519 -30.13 -12.90 23.78
C GLN A 519 -30.79 -13.99 22.91
N LEU A 520 -30.85 -13.78 21.57
CA LEU A 520 -31.44 -14.79 20.69
C LEU A 520 -30.53 -16.04 20.58
N ALA A 521 -29.22 -15.87 20.65
CA ALA A 521 -28.30 -17.00 20.77
C ALA A 521 -28.51 -17.76 22.09
N ALA A 522 -28.66 -17.05 23.22
CA ALA A 522 -28.89 -17.65 24.53
C ALA A 522 -30.27 -18.33 24.66
N TRP A 523 -31.33 -17.70 24.12
CA TRP A 523 -32.70 -18.19 24.29
C TRP A 523 -33.14 -19.21 23.26
N LEU A 524 -32.69 -19.05 21.98
CA LEU A 524 -33.13 -19.86 20.83
C LEU A 524 -32.00 -20.64 20.18
N GLY A 525 -30.73 -20.48 20.60
CA GLY A 525 -29.56 -21.07 19.96
C GLY A 525 -29.26 -20.45 18.60
N GLU A 526 -29.87 -19.31 18.26
CA GLU A 526 -29.79 -18.68 16.94
C GLU A 526 -28.74 -17.58 16.94
N LYS A 527 -27.64 -17.80 16.19
CA LYS A 527 -26.54 -16.83 16.07
C LYS A 527 -26.82 -15.85 14.92
N ASN A 528 -26.39 -14.58 15.10
CA ASN A 528 -26.47 -13.52 14.09
C ASN A 528 -27.90 -13.26 13.55
N ALA A 529 -28.92 -13.48 14.36
CA ALA A 529 -30.32 -13.25 13.99
C ALA A 529 -30.62 -11.78 13.61
N ALA A 530 -29.88 -10.83 14.17
CA ALA A 530 -29.99 -9.42 13.86
C ALA A 530 -29.58 -9.08 12.40
N ASP A 531 -28.78 -9.90 11.73
CA ASP A 531 -28.36 -9.64 10.34
C ASP A 531 -29.57 -9.54 9.40
N THR A 532 -30.52 -10.47 9.48
CA THR A 532 -31.78 -10.40 8.69
C THR A 532 -32.67 -9.24 9.13
N LEU A 533 -32.69 -8.92 10.42
CA LEU A 533 -33.53 -7.82 10.95
C LEU A 533 -33.04 -6.43 10.53
N THR A 534 -31.76 -6.31 10.12
CA THR A 534 -31.18 -5.05 9.61
C THR A 534 -31.35 -4.85 8.10
N GLN A 535 -31.92 -5.81 7.37
CA GLN A 535 -32.15 -5.67 5.93
C GLN A 535 -33.16 -4.57 5.61
N SER A 536 -32.87 -3.78 4.57
CA SER A 536 -33.71 -2.71 4.05
C SER A 536 -34.28 -1.77 5.15
N VAL A 537 -33.39 -1.30 6.03
CA VAL A 537 -33.72 -0.30 7.03
C VAL A 537 -33.84 1.09 6.41
N PRO A 538 -34.74 1.96 6.90
CA PRO A 538 -34.82 3.33 6.40
C PRO A 538 -33.58 4.16 6.77
N ASN A 539 -33.38 5.25 6.03
CA ASN A 539 -32.32 6.24 6.29
C ASN A 539 -30.90 5.70 6.20
N ASN A 540 -30.64 4.62 5.45
CA ASN A 540 -29.31 4.21 5.08
C ASN A 540 -28.93 4.84 3.74
N VAL A 541 -28.35 6.03 3.80
CA VAL A 541 -27.97 6.82 2.62
C VAL A 541 -27.01 6.10 1.67
N THR A 542 -26.25 5.13 2.17
CA THR A 542 -25.28 4.38 1.37
C THR A 542 -25.95 3.26 0.58
N SER A 543 -26.88 2.52 1.19
CA SER A 543 -27.68 1.52 0.46
C SER A 543 -28.62 2.19 -0.55
N GLU A 544 -29.24 3.31 -0.17
CA GLU A 544 -30.04 4.14 -1.11
C GLU A 544 -29.23 4.54 -2.34
N MET A 545 -27.95 4.91 -2.17
CA MET A 545 -27.04 5.27 -3.28
C MET A 545 -26.85 4.13 -4.26
N GLY A 546 -26.62 2.91 -3.76
CA GLY A 546 -26.44 1.73 -4.61
C GLY A 546 -27.71 1.37 -5.39
N LEU A 547 -28.88 1.41 -4.73
CA LEU A 547 -30.19 1.14 -5.34
C LEU A 547 -30.56 2.23 -6.37
N ALA A 548 -30.30 3.51 -6.06
CA ALA A 548 -30.55 4.61 -6.99
C ALA A 548 -29.73 4.52 -8.29
N LEU A 549 -28.59 3.83 -8.28
CA LEU A 549 -27.80 3.63 -9.51
C LEU A 549 -28.46 2.57 -10.42
N LEU A 550 -29.26 1.64 -9.89
CA LEU A 550 -30.09 0.75 -10.68
C LEU A 550 -31.20 1.54 -11.41
N ASP A 551 -31.79 2.55 -10.77
CA ASP A 551 -32.80 3.42 -11.38
C ASP A 551 -32.18 4.23 -12.55
N VAL A 552 -30.93 4.70 -12.42
CA VAL A 552 -30.20 5.33 -13.53
C VAL A 552 -30.03 4.35 -14.70
N ALA A 553 -29.65 3.11 -14.42
CA ALA A 553 -29.51 2.07 -15.44
C ALA A 553 -30.84 1.77 -16.14
N ASP A 554 -31.96 1.80 -15.41
CA ASP A 554 -33.30 1.58 -15.96
C ASP A 554 -33.75 2.70 -16.94
N VAL A 555 -33.35 3.95 -16.67
CA VAL A 555 -33.58 5.07 -17.60
C VAL A 555 -32.78 4.91 -18.89
N ILE A 556 -31.54 4.40 -18.81
CA ILE A 556 -30.63 4.28 -19.95
C ILE A 556 -30.93 3.05 -20.81
N ARG A 557 -31.32 1.94 -20.19
CA ARG A 557 -31.56 0.61 -20.80
C ARG A 557 -32.42 0.63 -22.09
N PRO A 558 -33.53 1.42 -22.20
CA PRO A 558 -34.37 1.47 -23.39
C PRO A 558 -33.67 2.06 -24.64
N TYR A 559 -32.47 2.63 -24.48
CA TYR A 559 -31.79 3.37 -25.55
C TYR A 559 -30.46 2.69 -25.96
N PRO A 560 -30.48 1.67 -26.83
CA PRO A 560 -29.27 0.93 -27.25
C PRO A 560 -28.14 1.80 -27.80
N GLY A 561 -28.50 2.92 -28.48
CA GLY A 561 -27.51 3.88 -28.96
C GLY A 561 -26.77 4.62 -27.86
N VAL A 562 -27.44 4.91 -26.74
CA VAL A 562 -26.82 5.49 -25.56
C VAL A 562 -25.93 4.45 -24.89
N VAL A 563 -26.36 3.20 -24.73
CA VAL A 563 -25.58 2.11 -24.17
C VAL A 563 -24.26 1.92 -24.95
N ALA A 564 -24.38 1.76 -26.29
CA ALA A 564 -23.20 1.59 -27.14
C ALA A 564 -22.23 2.80 -27.12
N PHE A 565 -22.76 4.00 -26.95
CA PHE A 565 -21.93 5.20 -26.75
C PHE A 565 -21.18 5.12 -25.43
N LEU A 566 -21.87 4.81 -24.31
CA LEU A 566 -21.26 4.73 -22.98
C LEU A 566 -20.18 3.65 -22.86
N GLU A 567 -20.26 2.56 -23.66
CA GLU A 567 -19.23 1.52 -23.73
C GLU A 567 -17.90 2.00 -24.34
N GLN A 568 -17.89 3.12 -25.06
CA GLN A 568 -16.73 3.63 -25.78
C GLN A 568 -16.21 4.97 -25.22
N VAL A 569 -16.81 5.48 -24.15
CA VAL A 569 -16.45 6.77 -23.56
C VAL A 569 -15.11 6.67 -22.83
N GLU A 570 -14.21 7.59 -23.15
CA GLU A 570 -12.95 7.82 -22.43
C GLU A 570 -12.84 9.27 -21.90
N ASP A 571 -13.70 10.20 -22.37
CA ASP A 571 -13.67 11.63 -22.05
C ASP A 571 -14.69 11.98 -20.96
N GLU A 572 -14.26 12.73 -19.94
CA GLU A 572 -15.14 13.20 -18.84
C GLU A 572 -16.25 14.17 -19.32
N GLY A 573 -16.12 14.77 -20.50
CA GLY A 573 -17.13 15.64 -21.13
C GLY A 573 -18.31 14.89 -21.76
N PHE A 574 -18.38 13.58 -21.67
CA PHE A 574 -19.39 12.73 -22.33
C PHE A 574 -20.83 13.14 -22.01
N LEU A 575 -21.10 13.70 -20.83
CA LEU A 575 -22.41 14.16 -20.41
C LEU A 575 -22.97 15.26 -21.33
N ASP A 576 -22.11 16.05 -21.97
CA ASP A 576 -22.53 17.11 -22.90
C ASP A 576 -22.76 16.58 -24.32
N GLU A 577 -22.25 15.38 -24.62
CA GLU A 577 -22.45 14.67 -25.89
C GLU A 577 -23.74 13.84 -25.87
N LEU A 578 -24.16 13.32 -24.71
CA LEU A 578 -25.35 12.47 -24.58
C LEU A 578 -26.62 13.07 -25.21
N PRO A 579 -26.96 14.35 -25.04
CA PRO A 579 -28.18 14.94 -25.62
C PRO A 579 -28.25 14.89 -27.12
N LYS A 580 -27.15 14.58 -27.82
CA LYS A 580 -27.14 14.41 -29.29
C LYS A 580 -27.74 13.07 -29.75
N LEU A 581 -27.91 12.14 -28.80
CA LEU A 581 -28.46 10.81 -29.02
C LEU A 581 -29.94 10.73 -28.64
N VAL A 582 -30.67 9.83 -29.26
CA VAL A 582 -32.07 9.54 -28.87
C VAL A 582 -32.10 8.95 -27.48
N GLY A 583 -32.83 9.56 -26.52
CA GLY A 583 -32.84 9.20 -25.09
C GLY A 583 -31.62 9.66 -24.31
N GLY A 584 -30.70 10.37 -24.97
CA GLY A 584 -29.49 10.84 -24.30
C GLY A 584 -29.68 11.99 -23.34
N ALA A 585 -30.71 12.81 -23.54
CA ALA A 585 -31.06 13.88 -22.61
C ALA A 585 -31.58 13.29 -21.29
N GLU A 586 -32.46 12.28 -21.35
CA GLU A 586 -32.98 11.57 -20.18
C GLU A 586 -31.86 10.83 -19.45
N ALA A 587 -30.94 10.18 -20.16
CA ALA A 587 -29.78 9.52 -19.59
C ALA A 587 -28.87 10.51 -18.85
N ARG A 588 -28.54 11.64 -19.48
CA ARG A 588 -27.74 12.71 -18.87
C ARG A 588 -28.40 13.22 -17.58
N ASP A 589 -29.69 13.50 -17.64
CA ASP A 589 -30.42 14.09 -16.51
C ASP A 589 -30.51 13.09 -15.34
N ALA A 590 -30.72 11.80 -15.61
CA ALA A 590 -30.68 10.75 -14.60
C ALA A 590 -29.29 10.64 -13.92
N ILE A 591 -28.22 10.66 -14.71
CA ILE A 591 -26.83 10.65 -14.18
C ILE A 591 -26.57 11.91 -13.35
N ARG A 592 -26.96 13.10 -13.82
CA ARG A 592 -26.76 14.37 -13.11
C ARG A 592 -27.52 14.40 -11.78
N VAL A 593 -28.77 13.99 -11.72
CA VAL A 593 -29.56 13.90 -10.49
C VAL A 593 -28.89 12.98 -9.47
N TRP A 594 -28.32 11.85 -9.91
CA TRP A 594 -27.57 10.95 -9.04
C TRP A 594 -26.28 11.60 -8.55
N LEU A 595 -25.53 12.27 -9.45
CA LEU A 595 -24.27 12.96 -9.10
C LEU A 595 -24.51 14.15 -8.15
N ASP A 596 -25.61 14.89 -8.29
CA ASP A 596 -25.95 15.98 -7.38
C ASP A 596 -26.11 15.50 -5.93
N LYS A 597 -26.60 14.28 -5.73
CA LYS A 597 -26.81 13.69 -4.40
C LYS A 597 -25.60 12.92 -3.89
N TYR A 598 -24.87 12.22 -4.75
CA TYR A 598 -23.82 11.28 -4.37
C TYR A 598 -22.46 11.55 -5.00
N GLY A 599 -22.36 12.50 -5.92
CA GLY A 599 -21.15 12.76 -6.70
C GLY A 599 -19.95 13.29 -5.92
N MET A 600 -20.16 13.73 -4.66
CA MET A 600 -19.08 14.10 -3.76
C MET A 600 -18.33 12.88 -3.19
N ARG A 601 -18.80 11.66 -3.42
CA ARG A 601 -18.14 10.43 -2.99
C ARG A 601 -17.08 9.95 -3.99
N CYS A 602 -16.22 9.06 -3.55
CA CYS A 602 -15.26 8.29 -4.35
C CYS A 602 -14.65 7.19 -3.47
N VAL A 603 -13.93 6.26 -4.06
CA VAL A 603 -13.11 5.30 -3.31
C VAL A 603 -12.04 6.06 -2.51
N GLY A 604 -11.89 5.75 -1.22
CA GLY A 604 -11.01 6.49 -0.31
C GLY A 604 -11.52 7.91 0.00
N GLU A 605 -12.83 8.09 0.10
CA GLU A 605 -13.51 9.39 0.22
C GLU A 605 -13.07 10.27 1.41
N ILE A 606 -12.43 9.69 2.43
CA ILE A 606 -11.85 10.43 3.56
C ILE A 606 -10.70 11.33 3.10
N ASP A 607 -9.94 10.92 2.09
CA ASP A 607 -8.92 11.75 1.49
C ASP A 607 -9.56 12.83 0.62
N ILE A 608 -9.52 14.08 1.07
CA ILE A 608 -10.05 15.23 0.33
C ILE A 608 -9.39 15.42 -1.04
N THR A 609 -8.16 14.90 -1.23
CA THR A 609 -7.39 15.10 -2.45
C THR A 609 -7.76 14.14 -3.58
N ARG A 610 -8.54 13.08 -3.28
CA ARG A 610 -8.98 12.11 -4.29
C ARG A 610 -10.04 12.69 -5.22
N PRO A 611 -9.98 12.40 -6.54
CA PRO A 611 -11.04 12.77 -7.47
C PRO A 611 -12.39 12.21 -7.05
N ARG A 612 -13.44 13.04 -7.09
CA ARG A 612 -14.81 12.65 -6.75
C ARG A 612 -15.56 12.19 -8.01
N TRP A 613 -16.65 11.46 -7.85
CA TRP A 613 -17.46 11.02 -8.99
C TRP A 613 -17.99 12.18 -9.84
N SER A 614 -18.34 13.32 -9.23
CA SER A 614 -18.70 14.52 -9.98
C SER A 614 -17.53 15.16 -10.74
N GLU A 615 -16.29 14.87 -10.35
CA GLU A 615 -15.07 15.33 -11.03
C GLU A 615 -14.59 14.32 -12.10
N ARG A 616 -14.95 13.04 -11.95
CA ARG A 616 -14.67 11.95 -12.89
C ARG A 616 -15.88 11.04 -13.05
N PRO A 617 -16.95 11.49 -13.73
CA PRO A 617 -18.16 10.70 -13.90
C PRO A 617 -17.97 9.44 -14.76
N THR A 618 -16.93 9.36 -15.57
CA THR A 618 -16.57 8.13 -16.32
C THR A 618 -16.37 6.92 -15.42
N THR A 619 -15.94 7.09 -14.17
CA THR A 619 -15.77 6.00 -13.19
C THR A 619 -17.08 5.29 -12.83
N LEU A 620 -18.24 5.90 -13.09
CA LEU A 620 -19.54 5.28 -12.88
C LEU A 620 -20.01 4.40 -14.05
N LEU A 621 -19.42 4.55 -15.23
CA LEU A 621 -19.88 3.87 -16.44
C LEU A 621 -19.83 2.33 -16.32
N PRO A 622 -18.74 1.71 -15.82
CA PRO A 622 -18.73 0.26 -15.61
C PRO A 622 -19.85 -0.23 -14.69
N LEU A 623 -20.19 0.55 -13.65
CA LEU A 623 -21.25 0.23 -12.71
C LEU A 623 -22.62 0.33 -13.35
N ILE A 624 -22.89 1.39 -14.12
CA ILE A 624 -24.15 1.59 -14.86
C ILE A 624 -24.33 0.50 -15.90
N LEU A 625 -23.32 0.23 -16.72
CA LEU A 625 -23.34 -0.81 -17.77
C LEU A 625 -23.48 -2.21 -17.16
N GLY A 626 -22.78 -2.48 -16.04
CA GLY A 626 -22.94 -3.71 -15.26
C GLY A 626 -24.37 -3.89 -14.75
N ASN A 627 -25.00 -2.82 -14.27
CA ASN A 627 -26.39 -2.83 -13.81
C ASN A 627 -27.37 -3.07 -14.99
N ILE A 628 -27.12 -2.49 -16.15
CA ILE A 628 -27.91 -2.74 -17.36
C ILE A 628 -27.84 -4.22 -17.76
N LYS A 629 -26.65 -4.82 -17.69
CA LYS A 629 -26.41 -6.22 -18.07
C LYS A 629 -27.01 -7.22 -17.09
N ASN A 630 -26.88 -6.97 -15.78
CA ASN A 630 -27.11 -7.98 -14.75
C ASN A 630 -28.52 -7.93 -14.12
N PHE A 631 -29.29 -6.86 -14.31
CA PHE A 631 -30.57 -6.67 -13.63
C PHE A 631 -31.72 -6.32 -14.60
N GLU A 632 -32.91 -6.81 -14.27
CA GLU A 632 -34.16 -6.43 -14.90
C GLU A 632 -34.65 -5.06 -14.41
N PRO A 633 -35.41 -4.31 -15.20
CA PRO A 633 -35.99 -3.02 -14.77
C PRO A 633 -36.75 -3.13 -13.45
N GLY A 634 -36.58 -2.14 -12.58
CA GLY A 634 -37.22 -2.08 -11.25
C GLY A 634 -36.54 -2.98 -10.20
N ALA A 635 -35.36 -3.47 -10.45
CA ALA A 635 -34.63 -4.35 -9.51
C ALA A 635 -34.33 -3.66 -8.18
N GLY A 636 -34.06 -2.35 -8.15
CA GLY A 636 -33.81 -1.58 -6.95
C GLY A 636 -34.99 -1.64 -5.97
N ALA A 637 -36.16 -1.29 -6.45
CA ALA A 637 -37.40 -1.32 -5.65
C ALA A 637 -37.72 -2.75 -5.18
N ARG A 638 -37.59 -3.76 -6.08
CA ARG A 638 -37.87 -5.16 -5.69
C ARG A 638 -36.92 -5.67 -4.60
N ARG A 639 -35.63 -5.35 -4.69
CA ARG A 639 -34.64 -5.76 -3.67
C ARG A 639 -34.91 -5.12 -2.31
N PHE A 640 -35.21 -3.82 -2.30
CA PHE A 640 -35.54 -3.14 -1.06
C PHE A 640 -36.81 -3.75 -0.42
N GLU A 641 -37.87 -4.00 -1.21
CA GLU A 641 -39.11 -4.60 -0.72
C GLU A 641 -38.88 -6.04 -0.26
N GLN A 642 -38.08 -6.84 -0.97
CA GLN A 642 -37.74 -8.21 -0.57
C GLN A 642 -37.03 -8.23 0.80
N GLY A 643 -35.97 -7.43 0.99
CA GLY A 643 -35.25 -7.37 2.27
C GLY A 643 -36.19 -6.89 3.41
N ARG A 644 -37.11 -5.95 3.14
CA ARG A 644 -38.08 -5.52 4.11
C ARG A 644 -39.04 -6.66 4.53
N GLN A 645 -39.50 -7.47 3.57
CA GLN A 645 -40.38 -8.63 3.82
C GLN A 645 -39.61 -9.74 4.57
N GLU A 646 -38.37 -10.02 4.22
CA GLU A 646 -37.53 -11.00 4.93
C GLU A 646 -37.31 -10.60 6.38
N ALA A 647 -37.03 -9.31 6.65
CA ALA A 647 -36.88 -8.79 8.00
C ALA A 647 -38.17 -8.92 8.81
N GLN A 648 -39.34 -8.60 8.21
CA GLN A 648 -40.65 -8.74 8.87
C GLN A 648 -40.99 -10.22 9.16
N LYS A 649 -40.74 -11.11 8.19
CA LYS A 649 -40.95 -12.54 8.38
C LYS A 649 -40.07 -13.08 9.52
N LYS A 650 -38.81 -12.66 9.55
CA LYS A 650 -37.84 -13.05 10.60
C LYS A 650 -38.29 -12.56 11.97
N GLU A 651 -38.74 -11.31 12.07
CA GLU A 651 -39.31 -10.75 13.29
C GLU A 651 -40.47 -11.62 13.80
N GLN A 652 -41.43 -11.92 12.93
CA GLN A 652 -42.59 -12.75 13.32
C GLN A 652 -42.19 -14.12 13.81
N GLU A 653 -41.33 -14.82 13.06
CA GLU A 653 -40.78 -16.13 13.44
C GLU A 653 -40.11 -16.10 14.81
N LEU A 654 -39.24 -15.11 15.04
CA LEU A 654 -38.52 -14.99 16.31
C LEU A 654 -39.47 -14.73 17.49
N LEU A 655 -40.42 -13.83 17.32
CA LEU A 655 -41.39 -13.50 18.39
C LEU A 655 -42.29 -14.69 18.69
N GLU A 656 -42.76 -15.44 17.68
CA GLU A 656 -43.55 -16.68 17.88
C GLU A 656 -42.74 -17.73 18.66
N ARG A 657 -41.50 -17.97 18.27
CA ARG A 657 -40.60 -18.96 18.95
C ARG A 657 -40.29 -18.50 20.38
N LEU A 658 -40.05 -17.21 20.61
CA LEU A 658 -39.84 -16.68 21.97
C LEU A 658 -41.01 -16.90 22.88
N ARG A 659 -42.26 -16.70 22.40
CA ARG A 659 -43.48 -16.91 23.17
C ARG A 659 -43.67 -18.36 23.63
N THR A 660 -43.06 -19.33 22.97
CA THR A 660 -43.12 -20.76 23.41
C THR A 660 -42.18 -21.08 24.57
N LEU A 661 -41.29 -20.18 24.95
CA LEU A 661 -40.32 -20.39 26.04
C LEU A 661 -40.91 -20.01 27.43
N PRO A 662 -40.26 -20.46 28.51
CA PRO A 662 -40.54 -19.91 29.85
C PRO A 662 -40.34 -18.39 29.86
N ASP A 663 -41.27 -17.62 30.46
CA ASP A 663 -41.33 -16.15 30.41
C ASP A 663 -41.42 -15.59 28.97
N GLY A 664 -42.05 -16.35 28.07
CA GLY A 664 -42.00 -16.13 26.61
C GLY A 664 -42.58 -14.76 26.21
N GLU A 665 -43.70 -14.30 26.79
CA GLU A 665 -44.27 -12.99 26.49
C GLU A 665 -43.32 -11.87 26.85
N ARG A 666 -42.67 -11.87 28.02
CA ARG A 666 -41.69 -10.87 28.43
C ARG A 666 -40.49 -10.85 27.46
N LYS A 667 -39.98 -12.04 27.11
CA LYS A 667 -38.86 -12.17 26.13
C LYS A 667 -39.24 -11.63 24.77
N ALA A 668 -40.42 -11.92 24.28
CA ALA A 668 -40.95 -11.44 23.02
C ALA A 668 -41.10 -9.91 23.00
N GLU A 669 -41.65 -9.33 24.10
CA GLU A 669 -41.78 -7.88 24.23
C GLU A 669 -40.44 -7.16 24.29
N GLU A 670 -39.45 -7.73 25.02
CA GLU A 670 -38.10 -7.19 25.08
C GLU A 670 -37.42 -7.25 23.70
N ALA A 671 -37.51 -8.39 23.01
CA ALA A 671 -36.99 -8.56 21.67
C ALA A 671 -37.65 -7.59 20.67
N LYS A 672 -38.96 -7.45 20.71
CA LYS A 672 -39.69 -6.51 19.83
C LYS A 672 -39.22 -5.07 20.01
N ARG A 673 -39.08 -4.62 21.26
CA ARG A 673 -38.55 -3.26 21.55
C ARG A 673 -37.16 -3.06 20.96
N MET A 674 -36.27 -4.07 21.03
CA MET A 674 -34.92 -3.98 20.47
C MET A 674 -34.96 -4.04 18.95
N ILE A 675 -35.81 -4.85 18.33
CA ILE A 675 -36.02 -4.90 16.88
C ILE A 675 -36.47 -3.52 16.36
N ASP A 676 -37.47 -2.91 16.99
CA ASP A 676 -37.97 -1.59 16.63
C ASP A 676 -36.82 -0.53 16.70
N ARG A 677 -36.01 -0.62 17.76
CA ARG A 677 -34.91 0.28 18.00
C ARG A 677 -33.82 0.12 16.92
N VAL A 678 -33.47 -1.11 16.56
CA VAL A 678 -32.57 -1.40 15.45
C VAL A 678 -33.10 -0.81 14.15
N ARG A 679 -34.31 -1.15 13.78
CA ARG A 679 -34.91 -0.71 12.51
C ARG A 679 -35.10 0.81 12.42
N THR A 680 -35.26 1.50 13.54
CA THR A 680 -35.38 2.96 13.60
C THR A 680 -34.00 3.64 13.45
N PHE A 681 -32.95 3.10 14.06
CA PHE A 681 -31.72 3.86 14.28
C PHE A 681 -30.53 3.40 13.47
N ILE A 682 -30.42 2.10 13.12
CA ILE A 682 -29.16 1.56 12.57
C ILE A 682 -28.79 2.16 11.20
N GLY A 683 -29.77 2.50 10.36
CA GLY A 683 -29.55 3.11 9.05
C GLY A 683 -28.89 4.50 9.14
N TYR A 684 -29.22 5.28 10.18
CA TYR A 684 -28.65 6.61 10.40
C TYR A 684 -27.13 6.59 10.61
N ARG A 685 -26.55 5.46 11.01
CA ARG A 685 -25.12 5.29 11.26
C ARG A 685 -24.23 5.76 10.09
N GLU A 686 -24.70 5.65 8.86
CA GLU A 686 -23.95 6.08 7.65
C GLU A 686 -24.02 7.60 7.40
N TYR A 687 -24.99 8.30 8.02
CA TYR A 687 -25.26 9.70 7.72
C TYR A 687 -24.19 10.68 8.19
N PRO A 688 -23.56 10.54 9.39
CA PRO A 688 -22.49 11.44 9.83
C PRO A 688 -21.30 11.45 8.89
N LYS A 689 -20.92 10.27 8.34
CA LYS A 689 -19.84 10.17 7.34
C LYS A 689 -20.24 10.83 6.03
N TYR A 690 -21.47 10.61 5.56
CA TYR A 690 -22.02 11.28 4.38
C TYR A 690 -21.96 12.81 4.51
N GLY A 691 -22.40 13.36 5.65
CA GLY A 691 -22.33 14.78 5.95
C GLY A 691 -20.89 15.33 6.00
N MET A 692 -19.97 14.57 6.56
CA MET A 692 -18.55 14.92 6.60
C MET A 692 -17.96 15.02 5.18
N ILE A 693 -18.20 14.02 4.33
CA ILE A 693 -17.68 13.98 2.96
C ILE A 693 -18.29 15.10 2.11
N SER A 694 -19.59 15.40 2.30
CA SER A 694 -20.24 16.53 1.64
C SER A 694 -19.54 17.86 1.98
N ARG A 695 -19.17 18.09 3.25
CA ARG A 695 -18.41 19.28 3.65
C ARG A 695 -17.00 19.29 3.07
N TYR A 696 -16.31 18.15 3.07
CA TYR A 696 -14.98 18.05 2.45
C TYR A 696 -15.03 18.39 0.98
N PHE A 697 -16.08 17.99 0.29
CA PHE A 697 -16.24 18.34 -1.12
C PHE A 697 -16.39 19.84 -1.33
N VAL A 698 -17.17 20.53 -0.48
CA VAL A 698 -17.30 21.99 -0.54
C VAL A 698 -15.96 22.69 -0.29
N TYR A 699 -15.20 22.24 0.71
CA TYR A 699 -13.84 22.80 0.93
C TYR A 699 -12.92 22.53 -0.26
N LYS A 700 -12.96 21.29 -0.81
CA LYS A 700 -12.13 20.90 -1.95
C LYS A 700 -12.37 21.78 -3.16
N GLN A 701 -13.64 22.05 -3.51
CA GLN A 701 -13.97 22.92 -4.65
C GLN A 701 -13.40 24.32 -4.44
N ALA A 702 -13.59 24.92 -3.27
CA ALA A 702 -13.02 26.24 -2.97
C ALA A 702 -11.48 26.26 -2.97
N LEU A 703 -10.83 25.20 -2.47
CA LEU A 703 -9.37 25.05 -2.51
C LEU A 703 -8.85 24.88 -3.93
N LEU A 704 -9.58 24.19 -4.81
CA LEU A 704 -9.21 24.03 -6.22
C LEU A 704 -9.40 25.33 -7.01
N GLU A 705 -10.42 26.14 -6.68
CA GLU A 705 -10.56 27.49 -7.23
C GLU A 705 -9.39 28.40 -6.80
N GLU A 706 -8.92 28.29 -5.56
CA GLU A 706 -7.74 28.99 -5.09
C GLU A 706 -6.46 28.49 -5.77
N ALA A 707 -6.33 27.17 -5.98
CA ALA A 707 -5.21 26.57 -6.71
C ALA A 707 -5.12 27.12 -8.14
N GLU A 708 -6.26 27.25 -8.83
CA GLU A 708 -6.31 27.82 -10.18
C GLU A 708 -5.82 29.27 -10.19
N ARG A 709 -6.17 30.08 -9.17
CA ARG A 709 -5.66 31.45 -9.00
C ARG A 709 -4.15 31.49 -8.80
N LEU A 710 -3.63 30.55 -8.00
CA LEU A 710 -2.19 30.43 -7.77
C LEU A 710 -1.43 29.97 -9.03
N VAL A 711 -2.05 29.15 -9.88
CA VAL A 711 -1.50 28.79 -11.20
C VAL A 711 -1.49 30.00 -12.14
N GLN A 712 -2.58 30.76 -12.21
CA GLN A 712 -2.65 31.98 -13.01
C GLN A 712 -1.64 33.05 -12.53
N ALA A 713 -1.36 33.08 -11.23
CA ALA A 713 -0.32 33.93 -10.64
C ALA A 713 1.11 33.36 -10.80
N GLN A 714 1.28 32.23 -11.46
CA GLN A 714 2.55 31.50 -11.66
C GLN A 714 3.24 31.10 -10.35
N VAL A 715 2.48 30.91 -9.29
CA VAL A 715 2.95 30.41 -7.98
C VAL A 715 2.98 28.88 -7.97
N LEU A 716 1.93 28.23 -8.48
CA LEU A 716 1.88 26.78 -8.72
C LEU A 716 2.05 26.50 -10.22
N ARG A 717 2.55 25.30 -10.56
CA ARG A 717 2.68 24.86 -11.96
C ARG A 717 1.39 24.27 -12.50
N GLU A 718 0.73 23.48 -11.69
CA GLU A 718 -0.55 22.83 -11.99
C GLU A 718 -1.46 22.88 -10.76
N ARG A 719 -2.76 22.78 -10.98
CA ARG A 719 -3.77 22.88 -9.95
C ARG A 719 -3.62 21.82 -8.84
N GLU A 720 -3.22 20.61 -9.21
CA GLU A 720 -3.03 19.48 -8.32
C GLU A 720 -1.82 19.62 -7.40
N ASP A 721 -0.90 20.53 -7.67
CA ASP A 721 0.26 20.82 -6.80
C ASP A 721 -0.16 21.27 -5.40
N ILE A 722 -1.34 21.90 -5.25
CA ILE A 722 -1.91 22.27 -3.95
C ILE A 722 -2.03 21.07 -3.00
N PHE A 723 -2.28 19.88 -3.51
CA PHE A 723 -2.46 18.67 -2.71
C PHE A 723 -1.16 18.17 -2.06
N TYR A 724 0.00 18.62 -2.53
CA TYR A 724 1.31 18.30 -1.98
C TYR A 724 1.82 19.32 -0.96
N LEU A 725 1.00 20.32 -0.63
CA LEU A 725 1.23 21.27 0.47
C LEU A 725 0.39 20.84 1.68
N ARG A 726 0.93 21.00 2.89
CA ARG A 726 0.14 20.92 4.12
C ARG A 726 -0.72 22.19 4.24
N PHE A 727 -1.79 22.13 5.02
CA PHE A 727 -2.70 23.28 5.15
C PHE A 727 -2.00 24.55 5.65
N GLN A 728 -1.11 24.43 6.64
CA GLN A 728 -0.31 25.55 7.16
C GLN A 728 0.64 26.10 6.10
N GLU A 729 1.29 25.23 5.32
CA GLU A 729 2.17 25.67 4.23
C GLU A 729 1.38 26.38 3.12
N LEU A 730 0.16 25.90 2.84
CA LEU A 730 -0.74 26.58 1.90
C LEU A 730 -1.10 28.00 2.40
N GLN A 731 -1.33 28.19 3.71
CA GLN A 731 -1.52 29.52 4.27
C GLN A 731 -0.31 30.43 4.03
N ASP A 732 0.91 29.89 4.17
CA ASP A 732 2.14 30.65 3.89
C ASP A 732 2.30 30.94 2.41
N VAL A 733 2.02 29.98 1.52
CA VAL A 733 2.04 30.19 0.06
C VAL A 733 1.05 31.30 -0.36
N VAL A 734 -0.18 31.24 0.13
CA VAL A 734 -1.22 32.24 -0.16
C VAL A 734 -0.82 33.61 0.34
N ARG A 735 -0.16 33.70 1.50
CA ARG A 735 0.25 34.97 2.12
C ARG A 735 1.45 35.61 1.42
N THR A 736 2.39 34.78 0.96
CA THR A 736 3.68 35.23 0.42
C THR A 736 3.77 35.19 -1.10
N ASN A 737 2.84 34.55 -1.78
CA ASN A 737 2.88 34.21 -3.21
C ASN A 737 4.20 33.49 -3.60
N ARG A 738 4.72 32.63 -2.73
CA ARG A 738 5.94 31.87 -2.96
C ARG A 738 5.73 30.42 -2.56
N VAL A 739 6.23 29.51 -3.38
CA VAL A 739 6.20 28.05 -3.12
C VAL A 739 7.59 27.48 -3.30
N ASP A 740 7.89 26.42 -2.56
CA ASP A 740 9.07 25.59 -2.78
C ASP A 740 8.73 24.46 -3.77
N ASP A 741 9.08 24.68 -5.03
CA ASP A 741 8.91 23.67 -6.09
C ASP A 741 9.69 22.37 -5.84
N GLN A 742 10.80 22.43 -5.12
CA GLN A 742 11.59 21.24 -4.80
C GLN A 742 10.87 20.38 -3.77
N LEU A 743 10.25 20.98 -2.77
CA LEU A 743 9.44 20.30 -1.77
C LEU A 743 8.27 19.54 -2.43
N ILE A 744 7.55 20.21 -3.36
CA ILE A 744 6.45 19.57 -4.09
C ILE A 744 6.94 18.35 -4.89
N ARG A 745 8.05 18.47 -5.62
CA ARG A 745 8.63 17.36 -6.37
C ARG A 745 9.03 16.20 -5.46
N GLN A 746 9.75 16.47 -4.38
CA GLN A 746 10.14 15.45 -3.39
C GLN A 746 8.93 14.73 -2.81
N ARG A 747 7.84 15.44 -2.52
CA ARG A 747 6.60 14.84 -1.99
C ARG A 747 5.83 14.04 -3.04
N LYS A 748 5.84 14.45 -4.32
CA LYS A 748 5.30 13.64 -5.42
C LYS A 748 6.04 12.31 -5.55
N ASP A 749 7.36 12.34 -5.47
CA ASP A 749 8.19 11.12 -5.55
C ASP A 749 8.01 10.23 -4.31
N ALA A 750 8.00 10.82 -3.11
CA ALA A 750 7.72 10.10 -1.88
C ALA A 750 6.32 9.44 -1.90
N PHE A 751 5.30 10.17 -2.37
CA PHE A 751 3.93 9.64 -2.47
C PHE A 751 3.84 8.41 -3.39
N LYS A 752 4.56 8.42 -4.53
CA LYS A 752 4.65 7.25 -5.42
C LYS A 752 5.25 6.04 -4.70
N SER A 753 6.33 6.23 -3.94
CA SER A 753 6.97 5.13 -3.20
C SER A 753 6.07 4.59 -2.07
N TYR A 754 5.28 5.44 -1.42
CA TYR A 754 4.35 5.02 -0.36
C TYR A 754 3.23 4.10 -0.87
N GLY A 755 2.86 4.17 -2.15
CA GLY A 755 1.87 3.28 -2.76
C GLY A 755 2.30 1.82 -2.78
N ALA A 756 3.61 1.54 -2.83
CA ALA A 756 4.17 0.19 -2.81
C ALA A 756 4.28 -0.43 -1.40
N LEU A 757 4.11 0.38 -0.33
CA LEU A 757 4.27 -0.07 1.05
C LEU A 757 2.94 -0.56 1.63
N THR A 758 2.97 -1.73 2.28
CA THR A 758 1.84 -2.25 3.05
C THR A 758 1.90 -1.67 4.47
N PRO A 759 0.89 -0.89 4.91
CA PRO A 759 0.88 -0.35 6.25
C PRO A 759 0.62 -1.46 7.29
N PRO A 760 1.34 -1.48 8.43
CA PRO A 760 1.05 -2.40 9.53
C PRO A 760 -0.19 -1.96 10.31
N ARG A 761 -0.90 -2.93 10.93
CA ARG A 761 -1.99 -2.65 11.89
C ARG A 761 -1.47 -2.01 13.16
N VAL A 762 -0.39 -2.57 13.68
CA VAL A 762 0.33 -2.08 14.86
C VAL A 762 1.82 -1.93 14.51
N LEU A 763 2.38 -0.78 14.79
CA LEU A 763 3.77 -0.42 14.52
C LEU A 763 4.44 0.04 15.82
N THR A 764 5.66 -0.41 16.07
CA THR A 764 6.45 0.08 17.21
C THR A 764 7.43 1.17 16.78
N SER A 765 7.95 1.94 17.73
CA SER A 765 9.04 2.92 17.48
C SER A 765 10.34 2.26 17.04
N ASP A 766 10.50 0.93 17.22
CA ASP A 766 11.61 0.16 16.65
C ASP A 766 11.40 -0.17 15.17
N GLY A 767 10.25 0.25 14.58
CA GLY A 767 9.86 -0.03 13.20
C GLY A 767 9.31 -1.44 12.99
N GLU A 768 9.02 -2.15 14.09
CA GLU A 768 8.47 -3.49 14.02
C GLU A 768 6.96 -3.46 13.73
N ALA A 769 6.58 -4.13 12.65
CA ALA A 769 5.19 -4.44 12.32
C ALA A 769 4.75 -5.64 13.16
N ILE A 770 3.83 -5.44 14.09
CA ILE A 770 3.29 -6.53 14.90
C ILE A 770 2.05 -7.09 14.20
N THR A 771 2.09 -8.35 13.85
CA THR A 771 0.99 -9.05 13.18
C THR A 771 0.28 -9.93 14.20
N GLY A 772 -1.01 -9.69 14.41
CA GLY A 772 -1.88 -10.58 15.19
C GLY A 772 -2.29 -11.79 14.35
N ALA A 773 -2.83 -12.81 15.01
CA ALA A 773 -3.29 -14.03 14.36
C ALA A 773 -4.74 -14.37 14.77
N TYR A 774 -5.51 -14.92 13.82
CA TYR A 774 -6.81 -15.50 14.15
C TYR A 774 -6.66 -16.88 14.79
N ARG A 775 -7.51 -17.19 15.74
CA ARG A 775 -7.64 -18.57 16.25
C ARG A 775 -8.27 -19.47 15.17
N ARG A 776 -7.63 -20.60 14.87
CA ARG A 776 -8.04 -21.53 13.79
C ARG A 776 -8.85 -22.72 14.29
N ASP A 777 -9.42 -22.67 15.47
CA ASP A 777 -9.99 -23.84 16.19
C ASP A 777 -11.09 -24.58 15.41
N ASN A 778 -11.73 -23.94 14.40
CA ASN A 778 -12.85 -24.51 13.63
C ASN A 778 -12.68 -24.42 12.10
N ALA A 779 -11.51 -24.06 11.59
CA ALA A 779 -11.30 -23.94 10.14
C ALA A 779 -10.61 -25.20 9.58
N PRO A 780 -11.03 -25.72 8.39
CA PRO A 780 -10.35 -26.82 7.71
C PRO A 780 -8.88 -26.50 7.42
N ALA A 781 -8.06 -27.54 7.31
CA ALA A 781 -6.67 -27.37 6.92
C ALA A 781 -6.60 -26.75 5.51
N GLY A 782 -5.81 -25.70 5.35
CA GLY A 782 -5.66 -24.97 4.08
C GLY A 782 -6.71 -23.87 3.83
N ALA A 783 -7.73 -23.74 4.66
CA ALA A 783 -8.69 -22.63 4.55
C ALA A 783 -8.04 -21.29 4.93
N LEU A 784 -8.46 -20.22 4.25
CA LEU A 784 -8.11 -18.84 4.59
C LEU A 784 -9.07 -18.36 5.69
N VAL A 785 -8.53 -17.86 6.80
CA VAL A 785 -9.32 -17.47 7.96
C VAL A 785 -9.43 -15.95 8.05
N GLY A 786 -10.62 -15.48 8.44
CA GLY A 786 -10.93 -14.09 8.69
C GLY A 786 -12.03 -13.94 9.73
N LEU A 787 -12.64 -12.79 9.79
CA LEU A 787 -13.72 -12.46 10.69
C LEU A 787 -15.07 -12.71 10.02
N ALA A 788 -15.91 -13.55 10.64
CA ALA A 788 -17.31 -13.77 10.24
C ALA A 788 -18.12 -12.48 10.47
N VAL A 789 -18.60 -11.85 9.42
CA VAL A 789 -19.30 -10.55 9.55
C VAL A 789 -20.71 -10.53 8.99
N SER A 790 -21.06 -11.46 8.11
CA SER A 790 -22.42 -11.65 7.59
C SER A 790 -22.65 -13.11 7.33
N ALA A 791 -23.75 -13.63 7.89
CA ALA A 791 -24.03 -15.07 7.92
C ALA A 791 -24.37 -15.65 6.55
N GLY A 792 -24.20 -16.98 6.44
CA GLY A 792 -24.49 -17.74 5.23
C GLY A 792 -23.26 -18.41 4.64
N THR A 793 -23.50 -19.23 3.61
CA THR A 793 -22.45 -19.87 2.83
C THR A 793 -22.77 -19.71 1.35
N VAL A 794 -21.79 -19.37 0.55
CA VAL A 794 -21.94 -19.20 -0.89
C VAL A 794 -20.74 -19.77 -1.63
N GLU A 795 -21.00 -20.37 -2.77
CA GLU A 795 -19.99 -20.79 -3.74
C GLU A 795 -20.10 -19.93 -5.00
N GLY A 796 -18.97 -19.56 -5.56
CA GLY A 796 -18.96 -18.75 -6.78
C GLY A 796 -17.55 -18.46 -7.28
N ARG A 797 -17.52 -17.79 -8.40
CA ARG A 797 -16.29 -17.34 -9.03
C ARG A 797 -15.74 -16.12 -8.27
N ALA A 798 -14.51 -16.17 -7.80
CA ALA A 798 -13.82 -15.05 -7.20
C ALA A 798 -13.49 -13.99 -8.27
N ARG A 799 -13.79 -12.73 -7.98
CA ARG A 799 -13.36 -11.60 -8.77
C ARG A 799 -12.48 -10.71 -7.89
N VAL A 800 -11.19 -10.72 -8.19
CA VAL A 800 -10.19 -9.92 -7.48
C VAL A 800 -10.15 -8.53 -8.10
N ILE A 801 -10.80 -7.56 -7.43
CA ILE A 801 -10.95 -6.18 -7.92
C ILE A 801 -10.26 -5.24 -6.94
N LEU A 802 -9.25 -4.53 -7.42
CA LEU A 802 -8.49 -3.54 -6.65
C LEU A 802 -8.92 -2.10 -7.00
N ASP A 803 -9.41 -1.88 -8.22
CA ASP A 803 -9.96 -0.61 -8.68
C ASP A 803 -11.42 -0.81 -9.15
N ILE A 804 -12.34 -0.02 -8.59
CA ILE A 804 -13.75 -0.08 -8.93
C ILE A 804 -14.02 0.27 -10.41
N ALA A 805 -13.16 1.07 -11.04
CA ALA A 805 -13.27 1.42 -12.45
C ALA A 805 -13.02 0.21 -13.39
N GLU A 806 -12.36 -0.85 -12.89
CA GLU A 806 -12.10 -2.09 -13.62
C GLU A 806 -13.13 -3.19 -13.30
N ALA A 807 -14.16 -2.86 -12.51
CA ALA A 807 -15.14 -3.84 -12.05
C ALA A 807 -15.99 -4.36 -13.21
N ASN A 808 -15.80 -5.63 -13.57
CA ASN A 808 -16.64 -6.38 -14.52
C ASN A 808 -17.21 -7.61 -13.80
N LEU A 809 -18.31 -7.42 -13.09
CA LEU A 809 -18.98 -8.45 -12.29
C LEU A 809 -20.16 -9.06 -13.05
N GLU A 810 -20.34 -10.36 -12.85
CA GLU A 810 -21.52 -11.11 -13.27
C GLU A 810 -22.32 -11.56 -12.05
N ALA A 811 -23.61 -11.78 -12.23
CA ALA A 811 -24.46 -12.27 -11.15
C ALA A 811 -23.93 -13.60 -10.61
N GLY A 812 -23.72 -13.68 -9.29
CA GLY A 812 -23.15 -14.87 -8.64
C GLY A 812 -21.64 -14.80 -8.37
N ASP A 813 -20.96 -13.75 -8.84
CA ASP A 813 -19.55 -13.53 -8.51
C ASP A 813 -19.35 -13.21 -7.03
N ILE A 814 -18.19 -13.59 -6.49
CA ILE A 814 -17.74 -13.25 -5.14
C ILE A 814 -16.66 -12.18 -5.26
N LEU A 815 -16.91 -11.01 -4.67
CA LEU A 815 -15.93 -9.92 -4.66
C LEU A 815 -14.82 -10.21 -3.67
N VAL A 816 -13.58 -10.17 -4.14
CA VAL A 816 -12.35 -10.23 -3.34
C VAL A 816 -11.58 -8.92 -3.52
N THR A 817 -11.35 -8.18 -2.44
CA THR A 817 -10.67 -6.87 -2.51
C THR A 817 -9.87 -6.55 -1.25
N ALA A 818 -8.99 -5.55 -1.31
CA ALA A 818 -8.19 -5.17 -0.16
C ALA A 818 -9.06 -4.58 0.97
N TYR A 819 -9.96 -3.67 0.64
CA TYR A 819 -10.92 -3.06 1.57
C TYR A 819 -12.13 -2.53 0.83
N THR A 820 -13.21 -2.22 1.56
CA THR A 820 -14.39 -1.55 1.00
C THR A 820 -14.76 -0.34 1.82
N ASP A 821 -15.13 0.73 1.14
CA ASP A 821 -15.75 1.91 1.73
C ASP A 821 -17.14 2.15 1.12
N PRO A 822 -17.89 3.18 1.53
CA PRO A 822 -19.22 3.43 1.01
C PRO A 822 -19.35 3.48 -0.52
N SER A 823 -18.27 3.86 -1.22
CA SER A 823 -18.28 3.95 -2.68
C SER A 823 -18.31 2.59 -3.39
N TRP A 824 -18.02 1.50 -2.69
CA TRP A 824 -18.13 0.14 -3.22
C TRP A 824 -19.56 -0.41 -3.20
N THR A 825 -20.48 0.25 -2.49
CA THR A 825 -21.87 -0.23 -2.34
C THR A 825 -22.60 -0.51 -3.66
N PRO A 826 -22.40 0.27 -4.74
CA PRO A 826 -23.03 -0.06 -6.02
C PRO A 826 -22.65 -1.44 -6.58
N LEU A 827 -21.50 -2.00 -6.21
CA LEU A 827 -21.09 -3.36 -6.60
C LEU A 827 -21.79 -4.43 -5.76
N PHE A 828 -22.17 -4.14 -4.52
CA PHE A 828 -22.74 -5.12 -3.60
C PHE A 828 -24.10 -5.65 -4.08
N VAL A 829 -24.79 -4.89 -4.91
CA VAL A 829 -26.04 -5.36 -5.52
C VAL A 829 -25.81 -6.48 -6.55
N ALA A 830 -24.62 -6.61 -7.12
CA ALA A 830 -24.30 -7.59 -8.18
C ALA A 830 -23.63 -8.87 -7.66
N ILE A 831 -22.99 -8.82 -6.48
CA ILE A 831 -22.20 -9.94 -5.93
C ILE A 831 -23.04 -10.92 -5.13
N ALA A 832 -22.56 -12.16 -5.00
CA ALA A 832 -23.14 -13.21 -4.16
C ALA A 832 -22.44 -13.35 -2.81
N GLY A 833 -21.23 -12.83 -2.65
CA GLY A 833 -20.45 -12.86 -1.42
C GLY A 833 -19.30 -11.87 -1.42
N LEU A 834 -18.71 -11.63 -0.24
CA LEU A 834 -17.64 -10.63 -0.03
C LEU A 834 -16.48 -11.21 0.76
N VAL A 835 -15.26 -10.95 0.29
CA VAL A 835 -13.99 -11.21 0.99
C VAL A 835 -13.14 -9.97 0.95
N THR A 836 -12.63 -9.50 2.13
CA THR A 836 -11.71 -8.34 2.20
C THR A 836 -10.50 -8.63 3.08
N GLU A 837 -9.36 -8.01 2.76
CA GLU A 837 -8.13 -8.11 3.59
C GLU A 837 -8.22 -7.26 4.85
N VAL A 838 -8.87 -6.11 4.75
CA VAL A 838 -9.07 -5.18 5.85
C VAL A 838 -10.56 -5.09 6.13
N GLY A 839 -10.93 -5.26 7.40
CA GLY A 839 -12.32 -5.19 7.81
C GLY A 839 -12.49 -5.58 9.28
N GLY A 840 -13.66 -5.29 9.83
CA GLY A 840 -14.04 -5.61 11.20
C GLY A 840 -15.56 -5.68 11.30
N LEU A 841 -16.08 -6.10 12.46
CA LEU A 841 -17.50 -6.32 12.70
C LEU A 841 -18.40 -5.11 12.37
N MET A 842 -17.87 -3.92 12.56
CA MET A 842 -18.59 -2.66 12.44
C MET A 842 -18.15 -1.82 11.22
N THR A 843 -17.37 -2.40 10.33
CA THR A 843 -16.91 -1.72 9.13
C THR A 843 -18.02 -1.59 8.10
N HIS A 844 -17.86 -0.67 7.16
CA HIS A 844 -18.87 -0.40 6.13
C HIS A 844 -19.25 -1.69 5.36
N GLY A 845 -18.23 -2.42 4.85
CA GLY A 845 -18.46 -3.66 4.10
C GLY A 845 -19.26 -4.70 4.87
N ALA A 846 -18.98 -4.85 6.18
CA ALA A 846 -19.71 -5.76 7.04
C ALA A 846 -21.20 -5.36 7.23
N VAL A 847 -21.44 -4.06 7.40
CA VAL A 847 -22.79 -3.53 7.59
C VAL A 847 -23.63 -3.70 6.31
N ILE A 848 -23.09 -3.31 5.18
CA ILE A 848 -23.80 -3.41 3.89
C ILE A 848 -23.97 -4.87 3.45
N ALA A 849 -22.97 -5.75 3.72
CA ALA A 849 -23.13 -7.17 3.46
C ALA A 849 -24.32 -7.78 4.22
N ARG A 850 -24.50 -7.43 5.52
CA ARG A 850 -25.68 -7.84 6.31
C ARG A 850 -26.97 -7.29 5.73
N GLU A 851 -26.99 -6.02 5.36
CA GLU A 851 -28.18 -5.36 4.81
C GLU A 851 -28.64 -5.98 3.49
N TYR A 852 -27.70 -6.45 2.66
CA TYR A 852 -28.02 -7.15 1.42
C TYR A 852 -28.09 -8.69 1.58
N GLY A 853 -27.89 -9.22 2.81
CA GLY A 853 -27.89 -10.66 3.05
C GLY A 853 -26.75 -11.43 2.36
N LEU A 854 -25.61 -10.78 2.14
CA LEU A 854 -24.45 -11.38 1.46
C LEU A 854 -23.55 -12.11 2.47
N PRO A 855 -23.24 -13.39 2.30
CA PRO A 855 -22.20 -14.05 3.10
C PRO A 855 -20.88 -13.32 2.97
N ALA A 856 -20.25 -12.95 4.11
CA ALA A 856 -19.06 -12.14 4.10
C ALA A 856 -18.03 -12.53 5.16
N VAL A 857 -16.75 -12.58 4.76
CA VAL A 857 -15.59 -12.77 5.61
C VAL A 857 -14.61 -11.64 5.35
N VAL A 858 -14.26 -10.90 6.40
CA VAL A 858 -13.35 -9.74 6.30
C VAL A 858 -12.09 -9.97 7.12
N GLY A 859 -11.05 -9.15 6.89
CA GLY A 859 -9.78 -9.27 7.61
C GLY A 859 -8.96 -10.48 7.17
N VAL A 860 -9.22 -11.05 6.01
CA VAL A 860 -8.49 -12.22 5.46
C VAL A 860 -7.17 -11.74 4.88
N GLU A 861 -6.08 -11.90 5.64
CA GLU A 861 -4.77 -11.40 5.24
C GLU A 861 -4.32 -11.95 3.88
N GLN A 862 -3.85 -11.07 3.01
CA GLN A 862 -3.36 -11.37 1.66
C GLN A 862 -4.40 -12.08 0.76
N ALA A 863 -5.68 -11.96 1.00
CA ALA A 863 -6.72 -12.60 0.19
C ALA A 863 -6.57 -12.28 -1.30
N THR A 864 -6.27 -11.03 -1.65
CA THR A 864 -6.09 -10.58 -3.05
C THR A 864 -4.87 -11.20 -3.76
N ARG A 865 -3.93 -11.79 -3.01
CA ARG A 865 -2.75 -12.49 -3.53
C ARG A 865 -2.91 -14.00 -3.52
N LEU A 866 -3.59 -14.54 -2.50
CA LEU A 866 -3.78 -15.97 -2.30
C LEU A 866 -4.93 -16.51 -3.14
N ILE A 867 -5.98 -15.70 -3.38
CA ILE A 867 -7.09 -16.03 -4.25
C ILE A 867 -6.82 -15.43 -5.64
N ARG A 868 -6.91 -16.24 -6.69
CA ARG A 868 -6.72 -15.78 -8.08
C ARG A 868 -8.04 -15.33 -8.68
N ASP A 869 -7.99 -14.30 -9.52
CA ASP A 869 -9.16 -13.88 -10.30
C ASP A 869 -9.69 -15.04 -11.16
N GLY A 870 -11.01 -15.24 -11.16
CA GLY A 870 -11.67 -16.35 -11.86
C GLY A 870 -11.68 -17.69 -11.11
N GLN A 871 -11.03 -17.81 -9.95
CA GLN A 871 -10.97 -19.06 -9.17
C GLN A 871 -12.31 -19.35 -8.48
N GLN A 872 -12.69 -20.62 -8.40
CA GLN A 872 -13.88 -21.04 -7.64
C GLN A 872 -13.55 -21.05 -6.15
N ILE A 873 -14.38 -20.40 -5.34
CA ILE A 873 -14.23 -20.36 -3.89
C ILE A 873 -15.58 -20.58 -3.20
N ARG A 874 -15.50 -21.02 -1.94
CA ARG A 874 -16.65 -21.10 -1.03
C ARG A 874 -16.39 -20.20 0.17
N VAL A 875 -17.29 -19.26 0.41
CA VAL A 875 -17.23 -18.32 1.54
C VAL A 875 -18.17 -18.79 2.63
N HIS A 876 -17.63 -19.08 3.81
CA HIS A 876 -18.38 -19.45 5.00
C HIS A 876 -18.54 -18.22 5.92
N GLY A 877 -19.47 -17.34 5.58
CA GLY A 877 -19.71 -16.09 6.31
C GLY A 877 -20.13 -16.28 7.77
N THR A 878 -20.75 -17.43 8.11
CA THR A 878 -21.10 -17.77 9.50
C THR A 878 -19.90 -18.26 10.31
N ALA A 879 -18.97 -18.96 9.68
CA ALA A 879 -17.84 -19.60 10.35
C ALA A 879 -16.51 -18.81 10.23
N GLY A 880 -16.45 -17.83 9.32
CA GLY A 880 -15.31 -16.91 9.18
C GLY A 880 -14.10 -17.49 8.41
N TYR A 881 -14.33 -18.35 7.41
CA TYR A 881 -13.24 -18.85 6.58
C TYR A 881 -13.66 -19.00 5.11
N ILE A 882 -12.66 -19.15 4.25
CA ILE A 882 -12.82 -19.36 2.80
C ILE A 882 -12.09 -20.64 2.39
N GLU A 883 -12.75 -21.46 1.59
CA GLU A 883 -12.16 -22.61 0.92
C GLU A 883 -11.90 -22.29 -0.54
N ILE A 884 -10.70 -22.59 -1.02
CA ILE A 884 -10.37 -22.54 -2.43
C ILE A 884 -10.77 -23.88 -3.02
N LEU A 885 -11.74 -23.87 -3.96
CA LEU A 885 -12.19 -25.05 -4.64
C LEU A 885 -11.27 -25.33 -5.84
N THR A 886 -10.93 -26.60 -6.08
CA THR A 886 -10.02 -27.03 -7.16
C THR A 886 -10.65 -26.94 -8.54
#